data_314070520c1b373ddc6ef56f5c76f30e
#
_entry.id   314070520c1b373ddc6ef56f5c76f30e
#
_cell.length_a   1.000
_cell.length_b   1.000
_cell.length_c   1.000
_cell.angle_alpha   90.00
_cell.angle_beta   90.00
_cell.angle_gamma   90.00
#
_symmetry.space_group_name_H-M   'P 1'
#
loop_
_entity.id
_entity.type
_entity.pdbx_description
1 polymer ?
#
loop_
_entity_poly.entity_id
_entity_poly.type
_entity_poly.pdbx_seq_one_letter_code
_entity_poly.pdbx_strand_id
1 'polypeptide(L)'
;MFLSVVALFVATLFAATGKTAPRKVERWGIFELSLSGPSGGNPFVDVELSAEFKQNGRVFEPEGFYDGDGVYRIRFMPDALGEWTYVTKSSRRELDGKKGKFICIKPAPGNHGPVRVHKTWHFAYADGTPYFQIGTTCYAWVHQGIAMEEQTLATLKKTPFNKMRMCVFPKDYTYNKNEPKYYPFDGKPLKDWDYSRFNPEFFRHFERRVADLRDLGIEADIILFHPYDRWGFKNMSSETDDRYLRYIVARLAAYRNVWWSFANEFDLMKSKKMADWDRFFQIVQKYDPYNRMRGIHNCRKFYDHNKSWVTHASIQSSDLAKGSQWRNKYKKPIVYDECKYEGNIPQGWGNITAQELVHRFWLGTIGGCYVGHGETYQHPKDLLWWSKGGVLRGQSPARIAFLKKIMEPTPFAEMLPAELSTGNYILSKPGELYFVYFTSPTAITLKLAGPRQYKIDGIDTWNMTVTSMGSASPGNAKRHPFREFSFTPPKIPYVVRLSVYGQGEKMRPEVKATASPSEGIAPLKVQFSTPTKLRCRWAFGDGTSSSQRAPLHIYKEPGLYTAMLTATDKTGLSASVPLSIAVDWASDSPIVRVGFKDGDSPRTKLHGRIVRSKDGTYDFGDGEPWKWISVGDKAIEALEGLRSFTILGWANPSSLKIGSGGNRIAFNLNYNRSGFDLVCLQDGRLRFSVNEWPDGIRNDSSQGKLRIGRWTFFAVTYDGTKTKNNVRWYFGDADTPARLDRTTTYNRGPTGKTSGILTVGNYNETIQRHGKDRQFRGRLRGIQVFGSRIGPRGALSLSAIRKHQQERKPQF
;
A
#
# COMPACT_ATOMS: atom_id res chain seq x y z
N MET A 1 26.80 4.86 64.62
CA MET A 1 27.18 6.21 65.03
C MET A 1 27.52 6.98 63.75
N PHE A 2 26.52 7.57 63.08
CA PHE A 2 26.72 8.38 61.90
C PHE A 2 26.15 9.76 62.16
N LEU A 3 27.04 10.77 62.17
CA LEU A 3 26.65 12.17 62.31
C LEU A 3 26.04 12.70 61.01
N SER A 4 24.83 13.24 61.13
CA SER A 4 24.19 14.03 60.07
C SER A 4 24.64 15.47 60.17
N VAL A 5 25.27 15.98 59.10
CA VAL A 5 25.57 17.41 58.94
C VAL A 5 24.43 18.05 58.14
N VAL A 6 23.66 18.93 58.78
CA VAL A 6 22.65 19.79 58.16
C VAL A 6 23.34 21.05 57.66
N ALA A 7 23.46 21.23 56.36
CA ALA A 7 23.93 22.48 55.77
C ALA A 7 22.73 23.44 55.51
N LEU A 8 22.70 24.53 56.25
CA LEU A 8 21.74 25.61 56.08
C LEU A 8 22.18 26.50 54.90
N PHE A 9 21.45 26.45 53.76
CA PHE A 9 21.66 27.40 52.66
C PHE A 9 20.80 28.63 52.90
N VAL A 10 21.50 29.74 53.20
CA VAL A 10 20.90 31.09 53.19
C VAL A 10 20.78 31.52 51.72
N ALA A 11 19.56 31.57 51.18
CA ALA A 11 19.27 32.12 49.86
C ALA A 11 19.23 33.66 49.91
N THR A 12 20.30 34.29 49.48
CA THR A 12 20.34 35.72 49.17
C THR A 12 19.55 35.97 47.87
N LEU A 13 18.40 36.62 47.98
CA LEU A 13 17.64 37.17 46.85
C LEU A 13 18.42 38.28 46.20
N PHE A 14 19.10 38.00 45.10
CA PHE A 14 19.52 39.02 44.15
C PHE A 14 18.37 39.27 43.16
N ALA A 15 17.69 40.38 43.31
CA ALA A 15 16.75 40.90 42.31
C ALA A 15 17.56 41.33 41.07
N ALA A 16 17.81 40.37 40.17
CA ALA A 16 18.39 40.72 38.86
C ALA A 16 17.28 41.29 38.00
N THR A 17 17.29 42.63 37.82
CA THR A 17 16.53 43.32 36.74
C THR A 17 17.18 43.04 35.39
N GLY A 18 17.27 41.76 35.02
CA GLY A 18 17.70 41.31 33.71
C GLY A 18 16.52 41.34 32.77
N LYS A 19 16.51 42.19 31.76
CA LYS A 19 15.62 42.07 30.60
C LYS A 19 15.79 40.65 30.04
N THR A 20 14.83 39.77 30.29
CA THR A 20 14.82 38.42 29.70
C THR A 20 14.90 38.60 28.18
N ALA A 21 15.89 37.94 27.57
CA ALA A 21 16.02 37.95 26.11
C ALA A 21 14.69 37.52 25.45
N PRO A 22 14.26 38.23 24.41
CA PRO A 22 12.98 37.92 23.78
C PRO A 22 12.95 36.47 23.29
N ARG A 23 11.84 35.75 23.53
CA ARG A 23 11.61 34.38 23.06
C ARG A 23 11.85 34.35 21.54
N LYS A 24 12.61 33.34 21.07
CA LYS A 24 12.88 33.11 19.64
C LYS A 24 12.03 31.97 19.15
N VAL A 25 11.40 32.13 17.97
CA VAL A 25 10.61 31.11 17.27
C VAL A 25 11.04 31.10 15.82
N GLU A 26 11.25 29.94 15.23
CA GLU A 26 11.58 29.85 13.81
C GLU A 26 10.37 30.22 12.94
N ARG A 27 10.63 30.77 11.76
CA ARG A 27 9.60 31.00 10.74
C ARG A 27 8.88 29.69 10.47
N TRP A 28 7.52 29.72 10.46
CA TRP A 28 6.64 28.55 10.37
C TRP A 28 6.76 27.55 11.53
N GLY A 29 7.43 27.91 12.61
CA GLY A 29 7.33 27.25 13.90
C GLY A 29 6.11 27.73 14.66
N ILE A 30 5.91 27.22 15.88
CA ILE A 30 4.75 27.56 16.73
C ILE A 30 5.22 28.46 17.87
N PHE A 31 4.69 29.68 17.94
CA PHE A 31 4.65 30.47 19.16
C PHE A 31 3.40 30.06 19.94
N GLU A 32 3.55 29.64 21.19
CA GLU A 32 2.45 29.31 22.07
C GLU A 32 2.46 30.27 23.29
N LEU A 33 1.35 30.93 23.51
CA LEU A 33 1.07 31.69 24.71
C LEU A 33 0.21 30.85 25.64
N SER A 34 0.63 30.66 26.87
CA SER A 34 -0.11 29.98 27.92
C SER A 34 -0.51 30.99 28.98
N LEU A 35 -1.80 30.99 29.36
CA LEU A 35 -2.41 31.93 30.29
C LEU A 35 -3.18 31.16 31.35
N SER A 36 -3.17 31.64 32.58
CA SER A 36 -4.05 31.13 33.65
C SER A 36 -5.32 31.96 33.71
N GLY A 37 -6.45 31.29 33.83
CA GLY A 37 -7.78 31.94 33.87
C GLY A 37 -8.80 31.06 34.59
N PRO A 38 -10.09 31.39 34.51
CA PRO A 38 -11.14 30.73 35.27
C PRO A 38 -11.31 29.26 34.81
N SER A 39 -11.58 28.40 35.80
CA SER A 39 -11.87 26.97 35.58
C SER A 39 -13.31 26.60 35.98
N GLY A 40 -14.03 27.49 36.66
CA GLY A 40 -15.42 27.30 37.04
C GLY A 40 -16.39 27.53 35.87
N GLY A 41 -17.61 26.99 35.99
CA GLY A 41 -18.60 27.05 34.90
C GLY A 41 -18.26 26.13 33.72
N ASN A 42 -18.43 26.62 32.52
CA ASN A 42 -18.00 25.90 31.30
C ASN A 42 -17.03 26.76 30.47
N PRO A 43 -15.73 26.71 30.76
CA PRO A 43 -14.76 27.55 30.08
C PRO A 43 -14.69 27.34 28.53
N PHE A 44 -15.14 26.21 28.02
CA PHE A 44 -15.20 25.95 26.56
C PHE A 44 -16.27 26.78 25.84
N VAL A 45 -17.27 27.28 26.58
CA VAL A 45 -18.40 28.06 26.04
C VAL A 45 -18.40 29.47 26.57
N ASP A 46 -18.10 29.64 27.90
CA ASP A 46 -18.27 30.91 28.62
C ASP A 46 -17.12 31.88 28.41
N VAL A 47 -16.01 31.47 27.81
CA VAL A 47 -14.82 32.29 27.68
C VAL A 47 -14.41 32.42 26.22
N GLU A 48 -14.47 33.64 25.72
CA GLU A 48 -13.88 34.02 24.45
C GLU A 48 -12.42 34.45 24.66
N LEU A 49 -11.53 33.99 23.80
CA LEU A 49 -10.11 34.32 23.83
C LEU A 49 -9.57 34.36 22.41
N SER A 50 -8.83 35.41 22.05
CA SER A 50 -8.03 35.55 20.84
C SER A 50 -6.79 36.38 21.13
N ALA A 51 -5.91 36.56 20.16
CA ALA A 51 -4.89 37.60 20.24
C ALA A 51 -4.58 38.18 18.86
N GLU A 52 -4.38 39.49 18.83
CA GLU A 52 -3.82 40.16 17.66
C GLU A 52 -2.29 39.99 17.65
N PHE A 53 -1.77 39.37 16.61
CA PHE A 53 -0.34 39.33 16.31
C PHE A 53 -0.02 40.32 15.20
N LYS A 54 0.95 41.24 15.44
CA LYS A 54 1.28 42.33 14.52
C LYS A 54 2.74 42.32 14.10
N GLN A 55 2.98 42.56 12.82
CA GLN A 55 4.28 42.84 12.27
C GLN A 55 4.17 43.66 10.97
N ASN A 56 4.84 44.81 10.89
CA ASN A 56 4.92 45.67 9.68
C ASN A 56 3.52 45.95 9.06
N GLY A 57 2.55 46.32 9.86
CA GLY A 57 1.17 46.63 9.44
C GLY A 57 0.30 45.41 9.16
N ARG A 58 0.84 44.19 9.15
CA ARG A 58 0.05 42.94 9.03
C ARG A 58 -0.50 42.54 10.39
N VAL A 59 -1.73 42.04 10.38
CA VAL A 59 -2.45 41.60 11.57
C VAL A 59 -2.98 40.21 11.36
N PHE A 60 -2.77 39.33 12.33
CA PHE A 60 -3.37 38.01 12.42
C PHE A 60 -4.09 37.88 13.76
N GLU A 61 -5.25 37.28 13.76
CA GLU A 61 -6.07 37.13 14.97
C GLU A 61 -6.51 35.69 15.18
N PRO A 62 -5.59 34.75 15.53
CA PRO A 62 -5.96 33.41 15.88
C PRO A 62 -6.79 33.38 17.16
N GLU A 63 -7.78 32.46 17.18
CA GLU A 63 -8.51 32.13 18.40
C GLU A 63 -7.64 31.35 19.37
N GLY A 64 -7.87 31.57 20.67
CA GLY A 64 -7.36 30.73 21.73
C GLY A 64 -8.33 29.60 22.08
N PHE A 65 -7.89 28.75 22.99
CA PHE A 65 -8.70 27.62 23.47
C PHE A 65 -8.39 27.32 24.93
N TYR A 66 -9.39 26.78 25.61
CA TYR A 66 -9.22 26.22 26.95
C TYR A 66 -8.62 24.82 26.86
N ASP A 67 -7.54 24.56 27.63
CA ASP A 67 -6.78 23.30 27.63
C ASP A 67 -6.94 22.49 28.93
N GLY A 68 -7.95 22.81 29.75
CA GLY A 68 -8.19 22.17 31.05
C GLY A 68 -7.46 22.87 32.20
N ASP A 69 -7.86 22.57 33.42
CA ASP A 69 -7.21 23.00 34.70
C ASP A 69 -6.92 24.50 34.79
N GLY A 70 -7.79 25.35 34.26
CA GLY A 70 -7.61 26.81 34.24
C GLY A 70 -6.54 27.29 33.25
N VAL A 71 -6.08 26.45 32.34
CA VAL A 71 -5.05 26.79 31.34
C VAL A 71 -5.75 27.18 30.03
N TYR A 72 -5.38 28.31 29.49
CA TYR A 72 -5.79 28.81 28.19
C TYR A 72 -4.57 28.97 27.29
N ARG A 73 -4.72 28.61 26.00
CA ARG A 73 -3.61 28.71 25.05
C ARG A 73 -4.00 29.45 23.79
N ILE A 74 -3.04 30.20 23.24
CA ILE A 74 -3.13 30.77 21.90
C ILE A 74 -1.89 30.32 21.13
N ARG A 75 -2.08 29.77 19.94
CA ARG A 75 -1.00 29.34 19.05
C ARG A 75 -0.92 30.22 17.83
N PHE A 76 0.30 30.64 17.52
CA PHE A 76 0.57 31.44 16.34
C PHE A 76 1.77 30.91 15.57
N MET A 77 1.65 30.86 14.24
CA MET A 77 2.72 30.47 13.33
C MET A 77 3.24 31.71 12.60
N PRO A 78 4.39 32.29 12.99
CA PRO A 78 4.94 33.45 12.30
C PRO A 78 5.42 33.06 10.89
N ASP A 79 5.09 33.87 9.89
CA ASP A 79 5.45 33.68 8.48
C ASP A 79 6.46 34.68 7.93
N ALA A 80 6.95 35.61 8.78
CA ALA A 80 7.96 36.62 8.43
C ALA A 80 8.99 36.79 9.54
N LEU A 81 10.24 36.99 9.17
CA LEU A 81 11.35 37.21 10.10
C LEU A 81 11.25 38.56 10.83
N GLY A 82 11.79 38.62 12.04
CA GLY A 82 11.87 39.82 12.83
C GLY A 82 10.94 39.86 14.03
N GLU A 83 10.73 40.99 14.63
CA GLU A 83 9.95 41.16 15.83
C GLU A 83 8.46 41.10 15.51
N TRP A 84 7.71 40.26 16.29
CA TRP A 84 6.28 40.18 16.35
C TRP A 84 5.81 40.66 17.71
N THR A 85 4.73 41.46 17.73
CA THR A 85 4.06 41.85 18.95
C THR A 85 2.68 41.21 19.03
N TYR A 86 2.18 41.01 20.24
CA TYR A 86 0.82 40.51 20.43
C TYR A 86 0.09 41.23 21.56
N VAL A 87 -1.25 41.23 21.46
CA VAL A 87 -2.18 41.67 22.51
C VAL A 87 -3.35 40.69 22.55
N THR A 88 -3.65 40.14 23.71
CA THR A 88 -4.81 39.26 23.88
C THR A 88 -6.10 40.04 23.98
N LYS A 89 -7.18 39.42 23.52
CA LYS A 89 -8.59 39.89 23.66
C LYS A 89 -9.40 38.77 24.29
N SER A 90 -10.14 39.09 25.34
CA SER A 90 -10.97 38.09 26.03
C SER A 90 -12.19 38.72 26.69
N SER A 91 -13.24 37.89 26.86
CA SER A 91 -14.40 38.21 27.71
C SER A 91 -14.07 38.14 29.20
N ARG A 92 -12.86 37.72 29.58
CA ARG A 92 -12.39 37.60 30.97
C ARG A 92 -11.17 38.50 31.21
N ARG A 93 -11.27 39.34 32.25
CA ARG A 93 -10.25 40.36 32.60
C ARG A 93 -8.88 39.77 32.83
N GLU A 94 -8.78 38.56 33.43
CA GLU A 94 -7.53 37.88 33.70
C GLU A 94 -6.78 37.44 32.42
N LEU A 95 -7.51 37.28 31.31
CA LEU A 95 -6.98 36.86 30.02
C LEU A 95 -6.85 38.01 29.01
N ASP A 96 -7.55 39.11 29.24
CA ASP A 96 -7.62 40.28 28.34
C ASP A 96 -6.41 41.19 28.45
N GLY A 97 -6.04 41.85 27.36
CA GLY A 97 -5.05 42.91 27.32
C GLY A 97 -3.60 42.46 27.60
N LYS A 98 -3.29 41.16 27.65
CA LYS A 98 -1.90 40.69 27.87
C LYS A 98 -1.07 40.98 26.65
N LYS A 99 0.02 41.70 26.85
CA LYS A 99 0.91 42.17 25.78
C LYS A 99 2.26 41.46 25.85
N GLY A 100 2.88 41.28 24.69
CA GLY A 100 4.23 40.78 24.64
C GLY A 100 4.79 40.80 23.22
N LYS A 101 6.02 40.28 23.11
CA LYS A 101 6.72 40.18 21.82
C LYS A 101 7.66 39.01 21.78
N PHE A 102 7.98 38.57 20.57
CA PHE A 102 8.99 37.54 20.29
C PHE A 102 9.70 37.86 18.97
N ILE A 103 10.81 37.19 18.75
CA ILE A 103 11.58 37.33 17.51
C ILE A 103 11.40 36.09 16.65
N CYS A 104 10.90 36.25 15.43
CA CYS A 104 10.88 35.19 14.41
C CYS A 104 12.24 35.11 13.74
N ILE A 105 12.90 33.97 13.84
CA ILE A 105 14.21 33.67 13.26
C ILE A 105 14.08 32.81 11.99
N LYS A 106 15.18 32.61 11.26
CA LYS A 106 15.21 31.73 10.07
C LYS A 106 14.74 30.33 10.42
N PRO A 107 14.00 29.64 9.49
CA PRO A 107 13.58 28.26 9.71
C PRO A 107 14.79 27.33 9.77
N ALA A 108 14.65 26.25 10.54
CA ALA A 108 15.63 25.16 10.57
C ALA A 108 15.67 24.42 9.21
N PRO A 109 16.77 23.72 8.89
CA PRO A 109 16.82 22.85 7.71
C PRO A 109 15.65 21.85 7.70
N GLY A 110 14.99 21.69 6.55
CA GLY A 110 13.81 20.85 6.39
C GLY A 110 12.48 21.51 6.77
N ASN A 111 12.47 22.72 7.35
CA ASN A 111 11.27 23.48 7.56
C ASN A 111 11.03 24.42 6.36
N HIS A 112 10.27 23.94 5.39
CA HIS A 112 9.87 24.67 4.17
C HIS A 112 8.56 25.46 4.32
N GLY A 113 7.99 25.46 5.52
CA GLY A 113 6.67 26.03 5.78
C GLY A 113 5.51 25.14 5.31
N PRO A 114 4.27 25.65 5.37
CA PRO A 114 3.10 24.89 4.96
C PRO A 114 3.02 24.69 3.45
N VAL A 115 2.42 23.58 3.04
CA VAL A 115 2.09 23.31 1.65
C VAL A 115 0.99 24.26 1.17
N ARG A 116 1.09 24.68 -0.10
CA ARG A 116 0.13 25.57 -0.79
C ARG A 116 -0.15 25.05 -2.20
N VAL A 117 -1.30 25.43 -2.75
CA VAL A 117 -1.57 25.27 -4.18
C VAL A 117 -0.55 26.09 -4.97
N HIS A 118 0.06 25.47 -5.95
CA HIS A 118 1.08 26.06 -6.82
C HIS A 118 0.71 25.86 -8.29
N LYS A 119 0.83 26.90 -9.11
CA LYS A 119 0.52 26.85 -10.55
C LYS A 119 -0.82 26.16 -10.86
N THR A 120 -1.86 26.47 -10.09
CA THR A 120 -3.25 26.00 -10.24
C THR A 120 -3.45 24.50 -9.92
N TRP A 121 -2.60 23.62 -10.42
CA TRP A 121 -2.84 22.16 -10.40
C TRP A 121 -1.86 21.38 -9.52
N HIS A 122 -0.93 22.06 -8.87
CA HIS A 122 0.16 21.41 -8.16
C HIS A 122 0.31 21.97 -6.75
N PHE A 123 1.29 21.47 -6.03
CA PHE A 123 1.62 21.87 -4.68
C PHE A 123 3.09 22.31 -4.59
N ALA A 124 3.34 23.28 -3.73
CA ALA A 124 4.66 23.64 -3.26
C ALA A 124 4.60 24.08 -1.80
N TYR A 125 5.71 24.02 -1.09
CA TYR A 125 5.84 24.62 0.22
C TYR A 125 5.85 26.16 0.14
N ALA A 126 5.64 26.80 1.27
CA ALA A 126 5.57 28.27 1.36
C ALA A 126 6.86 28.98 0.97
N ASP A 127 8.01 28.32 1.00
CA ASP A 127 9.29 28.83 0.51
C ASP A 127 9.52 28.64 -0.99
N GLY A 128 8.57 28.00 -1.69
CA GLY A 128 8.65 27.70 -3.11
C GLY A 128 9.24 26.32 -3.45
N THR A 129 9.75 25.59 -2.45
CA THR A 129 10.23 24.21 -2.66
C THR A 129 9.09 23.34 -3.18
N PRO A 130 9.26 22.61 -4.30
CA PRO A 130 8.24 21.75 -4.84
C PRO A 130 7.81 20.67 -3.84
N TYR A 131 6.51 20.38 -3.78
CA TYR A 131 5.96 19.30 -2.96
C TYR A 131 5.29 18.25 -3.86
N PHE A 132 5.99 17.14 -4.08
CA PHE A 132 5.46 15.99 -4.81
C PHE A 132 4.77 15.05 -3.83
N GLN A 133 3.44 15.17 -3.73
CA GLN A 133 2.64 14.45 -2.76
C GLN A 133 2.57 12.95 -3.07
N ILE A 134 2.89 12.14 -2.08
CA ILE A 134 2.64 10.69 -2.03
C ILE A 134 1.89 10.40 -0.72
N GLY A 135 0.58 10.19 -0.81
CA GLY A 135 -0.26 9.97 0.36
C GLY A 135 -0.34 8.51 0.79
N THR A 136 -0.71 8.29 2.06
CA THR A 136 -1.19 7.02 2.59
C THR A 136 -2.33 7.25 3.58
N THR A 137 -3.03 6.18 3.96
CA THR A 137 -4.18 6.26 4.87
C THR A 137 -4.01 5.31 6.03
N CYS A 138 -4.22 5.81 7.27
CA CYS A 138 -4.33 5.06 8.52
C CYS A 138 -5.46 5.67 9.34
N TYR A 139 -6.72 5.35 8.98
CA TYR A 139 -7.89 6.07 9.46
C TYR A 139 -7.99 6.20 10.98
N ALA A 140 -7.91 5.08 11.71
CA ALA A 140 -8.09 5.04 13.15
C ALA A 140 -6.77 4.89 13.93
N TRP A 141 -5.66 5.28 13.34
CA TRP A 141 -4.33 5.14 13.91
C TRP A 141 -4.22 5.73 15.31
N VAL A 142 -4.64 6.97 15.49
CA VAL A 142 -4.55 7.70 16.77
C VAL A 142 -5.46 7.15 17.88
N HIS A 143 -6.23 6.13 17.57
CA HIS A 143 -7.16 5.46 18.50
C HIS A 143 -6.73 4.03 18.87
N GLN A 144 -5.52 3.60 18.45
CA GLN A 144 -5.06 2.22 18.64
C GLN A 144 -4.21 2.01 19.91
N GLY A 145 -3.82 3.09 20.58
CA GLY A 145 -2.90 3.06 21.72
C GLY A 145 -1.43 3.18 21.32
N ILE A 146 -0.62 3.62 22.27
CA ILE A 146 0.76 4.09 22.08
C ILE A 146 1.63 3.09 21.33
N ALA A 147 1.61 1.81 21.69
CA ALA A 147 2.47 0.80 21.05
C ALA A 147 2.24 0.69 19.53
N MET A 148 0.98 0.70 19.07
CA MET A 148 0.62 0.65 17.65
C MET A 148 0.94 1.97 16.95
N GLU A 149 0.70 3.07 17.61
CA GLU A 149 0.97 4.41 17.08
C GLU A 149 2.48 4.62 16.83
N GLU A 150 3.32 4.24 17.80
CA GLU A 150 4.79 4.27 17.66
C GLU A 150 5.29 3.31 16.57
N GLN A 151 4.72 2.10 16.49
CA GLN A 151 5.03 1.16 15.41
C GLN A 151 4.70 1.76 14.04
N THR A 152 3.61 2.50 13.93
CA THR A 152 3.21 3.19 12.69
C THR A 152 4.22 4.27 12.31
N LEU A 153 4.65 5.11 13.26
CA LEU A 153 5.69 6.12 13.04
C LEU A 153 7.02 5.49 12.60
N ALA A 154 7.43 4.40 13.24
CA ALA A 154 8.63 3.66 12.88
C ALA A 154 8.55 3.07 11.45
N THR A 155 7.36 2.67 11.03
CA THR A 155 7.11 2.21 9.66
C THR A 155 7.14 3.37 8.67
N LEU A 156 6.43 4.47 8.94
CA LEU A 156 6.38 5.67 8.09
C LEU A 156 7.77 6.24 7.80
N LYS A 157 8.66 6.27 8.79
CA LYS A 157 10.05 6.73 8.65
C LYS A 157 10.83 6.01 7.54
N LYS A 158 10.40 4.80 7.14
CA LYS A 158 11.06 3.96 6.13
C LYS A 158 10.31 3.95 4.78
N THR A 159 9.30 4.77 4.61
CA THR A 159 8.40 4.77 3.46
C THR A 159 8.53 6.05 2.63
N PRO A 160 8.01 6.09 1.39
CA PRO A 160 8.02 7.30 0.57
C PRO A 160 6.92 8.30 0.92
N PHE A 161 6.04 7.97 1.86
CA PHE A 161 4.84 8.76 2.13
C PHE A 161 5.17 10.07 2.81
N ASN A 162 4.61 11.15 2.30
CA ASN A 162 4.75 12.49 2.83
C ASN A 162 3.40 13.16 3.13
N LYS A 163 2.31 12.42 3.08
CA LYS A 163 0.97 12.81 3.54
C LYS A 163 0.27 11.59 4.14
N MET A 164 -0.39 11.74 5.29
CA MET A 164 -1.18 10.67 5.90
C MET A 164 -2.57 11.17 6.29
N ARG A 165 -3.60 10.42 5.87
CA ARG A 165 -5.00 10.65 6.23
C ARG A 165 -5.33 9.93 7.53
N MET A 166 -5.92 10.66 8.48
CA MET A 166 -6.34 10.14 9.79
C MET A 166 -7.59 10.84 10.31
N CYS A 167 -8.45 10.10 11.02
CA CYS A 167 -9.71 10.62 11.56
C CYS A 167 -9.53 11.23 12.93
N VAL A 168 -10.23 12.37 13.18
CA VAL A 168 -10.35 12.94 14.53
C VAL A 168 -11.25 12.06 15.38
N PHE A 169 -12.47 11.75 14.91
CA PHE A 169 -13.37 10.86 15.61
C PHE A 169 -12.98 9.40 15.46
N PRO A 170 -13.19 8.57 16.50
CA PRO A 170 -12.96 7.14 16.40
C PRO A 170 -13.85 6.51 15.34
N LYS A 171 -13.35 5.49 14.64
CA LYS A 171 -14.01 4.85 13.50
C LYS A 171 -14.44 3.43 13.85
N ASP A 172 -15.75 3.14 13.71
CA ASP A 172 -16.34 1.82 13.91
C ASP A 172 -16.77 1.20 12.57
N TYR A 173 -16.19 0.07 12.23
CA TYR A 173 -16.55 -0.72 11.04
C TYR A 173 -15.90 -2.11 11.13
N THR A 174 -16.12 -2.96 10.12
CA THR A 174 -15.69 -4.39 10.14
C THR A 174 -14.23 -4.59 10.57
N TYR A 175 -13.35 -3.67 10.24
CA TYR A 175 -11.90 -3.80 10.46
C TYR A 175 -11.38 -3.01 11.66
N ASN A 176 -12.24 -2.31 12.37
CA ASN A 176 -11.89 -1.61 13.61
C ASN A 176 -13.09 -1.55 14.55
N LYS A 177 -13.00 -2.27 15.68
CA LYS A 177 -14.05 -2.38 16.68
C LYS A 177 -13.58 -1.96 18.09
N ASN A 178 -12.33 -1.52 18.21
CA ASN A 178 -11.80 -1.15 19.52
C ASN A 178 -12.43 0.12 20.08
N GLU A 179 -12.48 0.19 21.41
CA GLU A 179 -12.76 1.44 22.13
C GLU A 179 -11.44 2.22 22.27
N PRO A 180 -11.42 3.49 21.89
CA PRO A 180 -10.24 4.32 22.08
C PRO A 180 -10.05 4.64 23.56
N LYS A 181 -8.81 4.93 23.95
CA LYS A 181 -8.48 5.36 25.32
C LYS A 181 -9.10 6.73 25.64
N TYR A 182 -9.15 7.62 24.69
CA TYR A 182 -9.65 8.99 24.86
C TYR A 182 -10.74 9.30 23.84
N TYR A 183 -11.71 10.08 24.24
CA TYR A 183 -12.78 10.62 23.38
C TYR A 183 -12.70 12.14 23.32
N PRO A 184 -13.17 12.77 22.23
CA PRO A 184 -13.03 14.23 22.04
C PRO A 184 -13.93 15.08 22.93
N PHE A 185 -14.97 14.51 23.54
CA PHE A 185 -15.87 15.17 24.45
C PHE A 185 -15.92 14.49 25.81
N ASP A 186 -16.30 15.22 26.83
CA ASP A 186 -16.58 14.67 28.16
C ASP A 186 -17.85 13.81 28.13
N GLY A 187 -17.96 12.85 29.06
CA GLY A 187 -19.12 11.96 29.17
C GLY A 187 -18.73 10.48 29.05
N LYS A 188 -19.75 9.65 28.82
CA LYS A 188 -19.59 8.18 28.73
C LYS A 188 -20.02 7.68 27.35
N PRO A 189 -19.25 6.78 26.74
CA PRO A 189 -19.58 6.21 25.45
C PRO A 189 -21.00 5.63 25.40
N LEU A 190 -21.77 5.99 24.36
CA LEU A 190 -23.11 5.50 24.07
C LEU A 190 -24.19 5.84 25.11
N LYS A 191 -23.88 6.71 26.08
CA LYS A 191 -24.85 7.13 27.12
C LYS A 191 -25.15 8.62 27.07
N ASP A 192 -24.14 9.42 27.39
CA ASP A 192 -24.29 10.85 27.55
C ASP A 192 -23.00 11.59 27.26
N TRP A 193 -22.92 12.20 26.10
CA TRP A 193 -21.84 13.13 25.79
C TRP A 193 -22.24 14.54 26.22
N ASP A 194 -21.37 15.20 26.96
CA ASP A 194 -21.46 16.65 27.12
C ASP A 194 -20.78 17.35 25.95
N TYR A 195 -21.51 17.56 24.87
CA TYR A 195 -21.03 18.24 23.68
C TYR A 195 -20.62 19.71 23.89
N SER A 196 -20.86 20.25 25.07
CA SER A 196 -20.39 21.59 25.45
C SER A 196 -18.96 21.55 26.03
N ARG A 197 -18.45 20.38 26.40
CA ARG A 197 -17.11 20.19 27.00
C ARG A 197 -16.23 19.27 26.19
N PHE A 198 -15.12 19.80 25.73
CA PHE A 198 -14.09 19.00 25.07
C PHE A 198 -13.20 18.30 26.10
N ASN A 199 -12.62 17.17 25.72
CA ASN A 199 -11.64 16.47 26.53
C ASN A 199 -10.21 16.92 26.15
N PRO A 200 -9.52 17.74 26.96
CA PRO A 200 -8.17 18.21 26.65
C PRO A 200 -7.13 17.11 26.49
N GLU A 201 -7.27 15.97 27.19
CA GLU A 201 -6.33 14.85 27.08
C GLU A 201 -6.38 14.22 25.70
N PHE A 202 -7.58 14.05 25.12
CA PHE A 202 -7.74 13.59 23.75
C PHE A 202 -7.01 14.51 22.76
N PHE A 203 -7.24 15.81 22.86
CA PHE A 203 -6.65 16.78 21.93
C PHE A 203 -5.14 16.89 22.12
N ARG A 204 -4.62 16.87 23.35
CA ARG A 204 -3.17 16.83 23.60
C ARG A 204 -2.51 15.56 23.01
N HIS A 205 -3.21 14.42 23.07
CA HIS A 205 -2.75 13.19 22.44
C HIS A 205 -2.74 13.34 20.92
N PHE A 206 -3.82 13.81 20.32
CA PHE A 206 -3.95 14.02 18.88
C PHE A 206 -2.89 15.01 18.35
N GLU A 207 -2.68 16.13 19.03
CA GLU A 207 -1.67 17.14 18.71
C GLU A 207 -0.26 16.57 18.70
N ARG A 208 0.07 15.69 19.64
CA ARG A 208 1.34 14.96 19.65
C ARG A 208 1.54 14.18 18.35
N ARG A 209 0.53 13.44 17.92
CA ARG A 209 0.59 12.65 16.67
C ARG A 209 0.73 13.54 15.43
N VAL A 210 0.10 14.71 15.42
CA VAL A 210 0.30 15.72 14.36
C VAL A 210 1.75 16.25 14.37
N ALA A 211 2.30 16.50 15.54
CA ALA A 211 3.68 16.94 15.69
C ALA A 211 4.68 15.85 15.26
N ASP A 212 4.45 14.58 15.63
CA ASP A 212 5.28 13.45 15.23
C ASP A 212 5.33 13.30 13.70
N LEU A 213 4.18 13.46 13.01
CA LEU A 213 4.13 13.48 11.55
C LEU A 213 4.92 14.66 10.97
N ARG A 214 4.79 15.87 11.55
CA ARG A 214 5.56 17.06 11.15
C ARG A 214 7.06 16.78 11.23
N ASP A 215 7.51 16.14 12.29
CA ASP A 215 8.93 15.87 12.55
C ASP A 215 9.48 14.76 11.63
N LEU A 216 8.60 13.95 11.06
CA LEU A 216 8.91 13.03 9.95
C LEU A 216 8.80 13.68 8.55
N GLY A 217 8.42 14.94 8.44
CA GLY A 217 8.16 15.59 7.15
C GLY A 217 6.89 15.13 6.45
N ILE A 218 5.88 14.71 7.23
CA ILE A 218 4.62 14.17 6.71
C ILE A 218 3.47 15.14 7.00
N GLU A 219 2.72 15.48 5.96
CA GLU A 219 1.51 16.29 6.07
C GLU A 219 0.40 15.47 6.75
N ALA A 220 -0.22 16.04 7.77
CA ALA A 220 -1.34 15.46 8.49
C ALA A 220 -2.66 15.89 7.81
N ASP A 221 -3.26 14.99 7.03
CA ASP A 221 -4.55 15.19 6.37
C ASP A 221 -5.66 14.75 7.31
N ILE A 222 -6.17 15.73 8.08
CA ILE A 222 -7.04 15.52 9.23
C ILE A 222 -8.50 15.40 8.76
N ILE A 223 -9.07 14.22 8.88
CA ILE A 223 -10.48 13.95 8.56
C ILE A 223 -11.35 14.38 9.74
N LEU A 224 -12.09 15.47 9.52
CA LEU A 224 -12.92 16.10 10.55
C LEU A 224 -14.20 15.32 10.85
N PHE A 225 -14.81 14.69 9.83
CA PHE A 225 -16.04 13.90 9.95
C PHE A 225 -15.99 12.62 9.12
N HIS A 226 -16.78 11.60 9.51
CA HIS A 226 -16.98 10.38 8.72
C HIS A 226 -18.27 9.66 9.12
N PRO A 227 -18.87 8.79 8.25
CA PRO A 227 -20.13 8.11 8.55
C PRO A 227 -19.97 6.89 9.48
N TYR A 228 -18.76 6.38 9.69
CA TYR A 228 -18.45 5.13 10.40
C TYR A 228 -18.35 5.32 11.91
N ASP A 229 -19.46 5.69 12.51
CA ASP A 229 -19.55 6.14 13.89
C ASP A 229 -20.67 5.41 14.64
N ARG A 230 -20.32 4.80 15.76
CA ARG A 230 -21.31 4.20 16.70
C ARG A 230 -21.50 5.04 17.97
N TRP A 231 -20.66 6.03 18.19
CA TRP A 231 -20.65 6.85 19.41
C TRP A 231 -21.53 8.10 19.33
N GLY A 232 -22.06 8.42 18.13
CA GLY A 232 -23.03 9.49 17.94
C GLY A 232 -22.46 10.80 17.36
N PHE A 233 -21.15 10.94 17.18
CA PHE A 233 -20.50 12.18 16.69
C PHE A 233 -20.97 12.61 15.30
N LYS A 234 -21.33 11.69 14.42
CA LYS A 234 -21.89 12.01 13.09
C LYS A 234 -23.24 12.73 13.16
N ASN A 235 -23.94 12.65 14.30
CA ASN A 235 -25.28 13.21 14.51
C ASN A 235 -25.27 14.48 15.35
N MET A 236 -24.12 15.07 15.65
CA MET A 236 -24.00 16.31 16.41
C MET A 236 -24.88 17.43 15.80
N SER A 237 -25.40 18.31 16.65
CA SER A 237 -26.14 19.49 16.21
C SER A 237 -25.27 20.47 15.43
N SER A 238 -25.89 21.35 14.66
CA SER A 238 -25.15 22.37 13.91
C SER A 238 -24.32 23.27 14.83
N GLU A 239 -24.83 23.60 16.00
CA GLU A 239 -24.09 24.39 16.99
C GLU A 239 -22.87 23.65 17.54
N THR A 240 -23.02 22.35 17.83
CA THR A 240 -21.90 21.49 18.26
C THR A 240 -20.86 21.35 17.17
N ASP A 241 -21.29 21.13 15.91
CA ASP A 241 -20.37 21.06 14.76
C ASP A 241 -19.54 22.34 14.64
N ASP A 242 -20.18 23.50 14.73
CA ASP A 242 -19.52 24.80 14.59
C ASP A 242 -18.51 25.05 15.72
N ARG A 243 -18.89 24.73 16.97
CA ARG A 243 -18.00 24.81 18.14
C ARG A 243 -16.81 23.87 18.01
N TYR A 244 -17.05 22.64 17.58
CA TYR A 244 -15.99 21.65 17.34
C TYR A 244 -15.00 22.14 16.28
N LEU A 245 -15.49 22.64 15.15
CA LEU A 245 -14.63 23.14 14.08
C LEU A 245 -13.79 24.34 14.54
N ARG A 246 -14.36 25.29 15.27
CA ARG A 246 -13.60 26.41 15.84
C ARG A 246 -12.53 25.93 16.82
N TYR A 247 -12.89 25.02 17.73
CA TYR A 247 -11.97 24.50 18.74
C TYR A 247 -10.78 23.75 18.12
N ILE A 248 -11.02 22.85 17.14
CA ILE A 248 -9.94 22.10 16.50
C ILE A 248 -9.05 23.00 15.63
N VAL A 249 -9.62 24.02 14.98
CA VAL A 249 -8.85 25.01 14.22
C VAL A 249 -7.95 25.82 15.15
N ALA A 250 -8.47 26.34 16.27
CA ALA A 250 -7.68 27.07 17.26
C ALA A 250 -6.48 26.25 17.77
N ARG A 251 -6.68 24.93 17.94
CA ARG A 251 -5.64 24.02 18.43
C ARG A 251 -4.59 23.68 17.38
N LEU A 252 -4.98 23.45 16.13
CA LEU A 252 -4.13 22.78 15.13
C LEU A 252 -3.68 23.67 13.96
N ALA A 253 -4.36 24.77 13.67
CA ALA A 253 -4.03 25.59 12.49
C ALA A 253 -2.61 26.13 12.50
N ALA A 254 -1.98 26.33 13.67
CA ALA A 254 -0.59 26.77 13.79
C ALA A 254 0.46 25.70 13.41
N TYR A 255 0.06 24.42 13.32
CA TYR A 255 0.97 23.37 12.82
C TYR A 255 1.11 23.49 11.31
N ARG A 256 2.33 23.62 10.79
CA ARG A 256 2.59 23.84 9.36
C ARG A 256 2.15 22.69 8.46
N ASN A 257 2.08 21.47 8.99
CA ASN A 257 1.77 20.24 8.28
C ASN A 257 0.28 19.81 8.31
N VAL A 258 -0.65 20.71 8.67
CA VAL A 258 -2.07 20.39 8.75
C VAL A 258 -2.78 20.66 7.43
N TRP A 259 -3.56 19.68 6.98
CA TRP A 259 -4.58 19.78 5.92
C TRP A 259 -5.96 19.45 6.51
N TRP A 260 -6.98 20.17 6.09
CA TRP A 260 -8.36 19.96 6.52
C TRP A 260 -9.12 19.10 5.51
N SER A 261 -9.38 17.84 5.84
CA SER A 261 -10.30 16.96 5.11
C SER A 261 -11.65 16.97 5.80
N PHE A 262 -12.65 17.65 5.21
CA PHE A 262 -13.94 17.87 5.88
C PHE A 262 -14.68 16.58 6.15
N ALA A 263 -14.60 15.61 5.28
CA ALA A 263 -15.09 14.26 5.56
C ALA A 263 -14.35 13.19 4.78
N ASN A 264 -14.37 11.97 5.33
CA ASN A 264 -14.26 10.77 4.55
C ASN A 264 -15.66 10.34 4.12
N GLU A 265 -15.89 10.23 2.79
CA GLU A 265 -17.17 9.77 2.22
C GLU A 265 -18.39 10.58 2.69
N PHE A 266 -18.31 11.90 2.49
CA PHE A 266 -19.33 12.85 2.95
C PHE A 266 -20.75 12.47 2.53
N ASP A 267 -20.90 11.88 1.35
CA ASP A 267 -22.18 11.50 0.74
C ASP A 267 -22.86 10.30 1.41
N LEU A 268 -22.17 9.61 2.32
CA LEU A 268 -22.72 8.57 3.18
C LEU A 268 -23.23 9.12 4.52
N MET A 269 -22.89 10.37 4.91
CA MET A 269 -23.36 11.00 6.13
C MET A 269 -24.77 11.59 5.94
N LYS A 270 -25.78 10.77 6.17
CA LYS A 270 -27.20 11.14 5.99
C LYS A 270 -27.68 12.25 6.93
N SER A 271 -27.03 12.42 8.06
CA SER A 271 -27.32 13.45 9.06
C SER A 271 -26.88 14.86 8.65
N LYS A 272 -26.00 15.00 7.64
CA LYS A 272 -25.50 16.28 7.15
C LYS A 272 -25.97 16.53 5.72
N LYS A 273 -26.44 17.74 5.46
CA LYS A 273 -26.89 18.19 4.15
C LYS A 273 -25.76 18.93 3.41
N MET A 274 -25.93 19.20 2.12
CA MET A 274 -24.95 19.94 1.34
C MET A 274 -24.64 21.33 1.91
N ALA A 275 -25.64 22.01 2.44
CA ALA A 275 -25.47 23.31 3.09
C ALA A 275 -24.60 23.23 4.37
N ASP A 276 -24.63 22.10 5.09
CA ASP A 276 -23.76 21.91 6.25
C ASP A 276 -22.29 21.82 5.83
N TRP A 277 -22.00 21.07 4.75
CA TRP A 277 -20.64 20.98 4.20
C TRP A 277 -20.14 22.35 3.75
N ASP A 278 -20.96 23.14 3.07
CA ASP A 278 -20.62 24.51 2.67
C ASP A 278 -20.30 25.40 3.90
N ARG A 279 -21.14 25.33 4.94
CA ARG A 279 -20.94 26.04 6.19
C ARG A 279 -19.62 25.62 6.88
N PHE A 280 -19.31 24.34 6.93
CA PHE A 280 -18.07 23.84 7.56
C PHE A 280 -16.84 24.40 6.88
N PHE A 281 -16.79 24.39 5.54
CA PHE A 281 -15.71 25.03 4.79
C PHE A 281 -15.57 26.52 5.13
N GLN A 282 -16.68 27.25 5.20
CA GLN A 282 -16.68 28.67 5.49
C GLN A 282 -16.23 28.97 6.92
N ILE A 283 -16.64 28.15 7.91
CA ILE A 283 -16.16 28.27 9.28
C ILE A 283 -14.66 28.09 9.35
N VAL A 284 -14.14 26.99 8.81
CA VAL A 284 -12.69 26.74 8.84
C VAL A 284 -11.93 27.84 8.08
N GLN A 285 -12.44 28.31 6.94
CA GLN A 285 -11.83 29.41 6.21
C GLN A 285 -11.79 30.72 7.00
N LYS A 286 -12.81 30.98 7.78
CA LYS A 286 -12.91 32.19 8.63
C LYS A 286 -11.93 32.15 9.80
N TYR A 287 -11.82 31.00 10.47
CA TYR A 287 -11.08 30.89 11.74
C TYR A 287 -9.65 30.39 11.58
N ASP A 288 -9.26 29.83 10.39
CA ASP A 288 -7.88 29.46 10.07
C ASP A 288 -7.12 30.64 9.42
N PRO A 289 -6.31 31.40 10.19
CA PRO A 289 -5.63 32.58 9.67
C PRO A 289 -4.50 32.25 8.70
N TYR A 290 -4.16 30.96 8.53
CA TYR A 290 -3.05 30.49 7.71
C TYR A 290 -3.50 29.97 6.35
N ASN A 291 -4.81 29.90 6.09
CA ASN A 291 -5.38 29.40 4.84
C ASN A 291 -4.86 28.01 4.45
N ARG A 292 -4.95 27.05 5.38
CA ARG A 292 -4.51 25.65 5.19
C ARG A 292 -5.25 25.00 4.03
N MET A 293 -4.69 23.91 3.52
CA MET A 293 -5.31 23.09 2.49
C MET A 293 -6.67 22.56 2.95
N ARG A 294 -7.68 22.62 2.08
CA ARG A 294 -9.07 22.24 2.38
C ARG A 294 -9.63 21.37 1.26
N GLY A 295 -10.04 20.16 1.59
CA GLY A 295 -10.65 19.20 0.68
C GLY A 295 -11.79 18.43 1.35
N ILE A 296 -12.59 17.73 0.55
CA ILE A 296 -13.62 16.82 1.01
C ILE A 296 -13.68 15.60 0.12
N HIS A 297 -13.83 14.41 0.71
CA HIS A 297 -13.72 13.14 0.04
C HIS A 297 -15.08 12.46 -0.10
N ASN A 298 -15.38 11.97 -1.31
CA ASN A 298 -16.62 11.28 -1.67
C ASN A 298 -16.51 9.76 -1.52
N CYS A 299 -17.66 9.07 -1.43
CA CYS A 299 -17.80 7.65 -1.75
C CYS A 299 -18.23 7.47 -3.21
N ARG A 300 -19.36 8.07 -3.59
CA ARG A 300 -19.98 7.93 -4.92
C ARG A 300 -20.25 9.28 -5.59
N LYS A 301 -20.74 10.25 -4.83
CA LYS A 301 -21.15 11.57 -5.35
C LYS A 301 -20.08 12.61 -5.07
N PHE A 302 -19.57 13.23 -6.12
CA PHE A 302 -18.60 14.31 -5.96
C PHE A 302 -19.25 15.54 -5.34
N TYR A 303 -18.53 16.17 -4.46
CA TYR A 303 -18.80 17.54 -4.04
C TYR A 303 -18.49 18.49 -5.19
N ASP A 304 -19.08 19.68 -5.19
CA ASP A 304 -18.70 20.69 -6.18
C ASP A 304 -17.35 21.31 -5.84
N HIS A 305 -16.29 20.71 -6.37
CA HIS A 305 -14.92 21.17 -6.16
C HIS A 305 -14.61 22.51 -6.84
N ASN A 306 -15.52 23.11 -7.64
CA ASN A 306 -15.34 24.48 -8.19
C ASN A 306 -15.50 25.56 -7.13
N LYS A 307 -16.15 25.27 -6.01
CA LYS A 307 -16.37 26.27 -4.92
C LYS A 307 -15.05 26.87 -4.47
N SER A 308 -15.06 28.19 -4.21
CA SER A 308 -13.84 28.98 -3.94
C SER A 308 -13.12 28.59 -2.66
N TRP A 309 -13.83 28.04 -1.69
CA TRP A 309 -13.27 27.57 -0.44
C TRP A 309 -12.58 26.21 -0.51
N VAL A 310 -12.76 25.45 -1.58
CA VAL A 310 -12.04 24.20 -1.84
C VAL A 310 -10.69 24.50 -2.47
N THR A 311 -9.61 23.98 -1.89
CA THR A 311 -8.25 24.20 -2.42
C THR A 311 -7.80 23.10 -3.39
N HIS A 312 -8.21 21.85 -3.15
CA HIS A 312 -7.90 20.69 -3.98
C HIS A 312 -9.07 19.71 -4.00
N ALA A 313 -9.20 18.94 -5.05
CA ALA A 313 -10.22 17.92 -5.16
C ALA A 313 -9.68 16.59 -4.60
N SER A 314 -10.16 16.20 -3.43
CA SER A 314 -9.95 14.88 -2.83
C SER A 314 -10.99 13.91 -3.41
N ILE A 315 -10.55 12.86 -4.09
CA ILE A 315 -11.42 12.00 -4.90
C ILE A 315 -11.24 10.53 -4.53
N GLN A 316 -12.37 9.82 -4.39
CA GLN A 316 -12.43 8.37 -4.43
C GLN A 316 -12.88 7.93 -5.82
N SER A 317 -11.99 7.23 -6.53
CA SER A 317 -12.33 6.65 -7.84
C SER A 317 -11.37 5.54 -8.23
N SER A 318 -11.91 4.52 -8.89
CA SER A 318 -11.11 3.47 -9.53
C SER A 318 -10.66 3.84 -10.94
N ASP A 319 -11.15 4.95 -11.51
CA ASP A 319 -10.87 5.39 -12.87
C ASP A 319 -9.82 6.52 -12.87
N LEU A 320 -8.55 6.13 -12.92
CA LEU A 320 -7.43 7.08 -12.92
C LEU A 320 -7.25 7.79 -14.26
N ALA A 321 -7.80 7.23 -15.35
CA ALA A 321 -7.73 7.84 -16.68
C ALA A 321 -8.47 9.18 -16.74
N LYS A 322 -9.52 9.34 -15.93
CA LYS A 322 -10.29 10.61 -15.87
C LYS A 322 -9.59 11.75 -15.14
N GLY A 323 -8.41 11.53 -14.56
CA GLY A 323 -7.70 12.54 -13.78
C GLY A 323 -7.47 13.86 -14.53
N SER A 324 -6.99 13.78 -15.78
CA SER A 324 -6.77 14.96 -16.61
C SER A 324 -8.08 15.71 -16.94
N GLN A 325 -9.19 15.00 -17.11
CA GLN A 325 -10.51 15.58 -17.34
C GLN A 325 -11.00 16.34 -16.10
N TRP A 326 -10.88 15.75 -14.90
CA TRP A 326 -11.25 16.42 -13.64
C TRP A 326 -10.33 17.59 -13.34
N ARG A 327 -9.02 17.47 -13.61
CA ARG A 327 -8.06 18.57 -13.51
C ARG A 327 -8.50 19.77 -14.36
N ASN A 328 -8.91 19.53 -15.60
CA ASN A 328 -9.41 20.57 -16.49
C ASN A 328 -10.77 21.14 -16.04
N LYS A 329 -11.66 20.30 -15.51
CA LYS A 329 -12.98 20.69 -15.01
C LYS A 329 -12.87 21.59 -13.77
N TYR A 330 -12.09 21.19 -12.78
CA TYR A 330 -12.08 21.88 -11.48
C TYR A 330 -11.01 22.98 -11.36
N LYS A 331 -10.03 23.00 -12.26
CA LYS A 331 -8.89 23.95 -12.22
C LYS A 331 -8.21 23.96 -10.85
N LYS A 332 -7.97 22.76 -10.28
CA LYS A 332 -7.38 22.53 -8.96
C LYS A 332 -6.53 21.27 -8.97
N PRO A 333 -5.61 21.10 -8.02
CA PRO A 333 -4.92 19.82 -7.85
C PRO A 333 -5.93 18.70 -7.61
N ILE A 334 -5.75 17.58 -8.29
CA ILE A 334 -6.52 16.35 -8.10
C ILE A 334 -5.70 15.40 -7.24
N VAL A 335 -6.29 14.95 -6.15
CA VAL A 335 -5.70 13.93 -5.26
C VAL A 335 -6.66 12.75 -5.21
N TYR A 336 -6.25 11.62 -5.75
CA TYR A 336 -6.93 10.36 -5.55
C TYR A 336 -6.57 9.82 -4.17
N ASP A 337 -7.28 10.26 -3.15
CA ASP A 337 -7.04 9.80 -1.79
C ASP A 337 -7.42 8.33 -1.60
N GLU A 338 -8.35 7.84 -2.42
CA GLU A 338 -8.66 6.42 -2.54
C GLU A 338 -8.81 6.00 -4.01
N CYS A 339 -7.99 5.02 -4.42
CA CYS A 339 -8.02 4.47 -5.79
C CYS A 339 -8.08 2.94 -5.82
N LYS A 340 -8.65 2.29 -4.81
CA LYS A 340 -8.51 0.90 -4.38
C LYS A 340 -7.17 0.64 -3.69
N TYR A 341 -7.10 -0.48 -2.99
CA TYR A 341 -5.99 -0.81 -2.12
C TYR A 341 -5.40 -2.18 -2.42
N GLU A 342 -4.08 -2.29 -2.34
CA GLU A 342 -3.36 -3.55 -2.34
C GLU A 342 -3.76 -4.36 -1.10
N GLY A 343 -4.14 -5.64 -1.28
CA GLY A 343 -4.47 -6.45 -0.13
C GLY A 343 -5.22 -7.74 -0.42
N ASN A 344 -5.88 -8.25 0.61
CA ASN A 344 -6.57 -9.53 0.55
C ASN A 344 -7.93 -9.56 1.25
N ILE A 345 -8.49 -8.40 1.60
CA ILE A 345 -9.84 -8.38 2.17
C ILE A 345 -10.89 -8.77 1.12
N PRO A 346 -12.04 -9.34 1.53
CA PRO A 346 -13.07 -9.81 0.59
C PRO A 346 -13.68 -8.71 -0.29
N GLN A 347 -13.67 -7.46 0.18
CA GLN A 347 -14.25 -6.33 -0.55
C GLN A 347 -13.36 -5.95 -1.74
N GLY A 348 -13.98 -5.83 -2.92
CA GLY A 348 -13.29 -5.52 -4.17
C GLY A 348 -12.57 -4.16 -4.20
N TRP A 349 -12.77 -3.33 -3.17
CA TRP A 349 -12.03 -2.08 -3.00
C TRP A 349 -10.63 -2.31 -2.39
N GLY A 350 -10.44 -3.35 -1.59
CA GLY A 350 -9.23 -3.64 -0.82
C GLY A 350 -8.56 -4.98 -1.14
N ASN A 351 -8.63 -5.45 -2.40
CA ASN A 351 -8.02 -6.71 -2.79
C ASN A 351 -7.40 -6.67 -4.19
N ILE A 352 -6.92 -5.51 -4.63
CA ILE A 352 -6.13 -5.45 -5.85
C ILE A 352 -4.70 -5.92 -5.60
N THR A 353 -4.02 -6.31 -6.68
CA THR A 353 -2.61 -6.69 -6.60
C THR A 353 -1.72 -5.47 -6.41
N ALA A 354 -0.50 -5.69 -5.94
CA ALA A 354 0.52 -4.64 -5.87
C ALA A 354 0.82 -4.06 -7.25
N GLN A 355 0.84 -4.90 -8.30
CA GLN A 355 1.05 -4.47 -9.69
C GLN A 355 -0.04 -3.48 -10.13
N GLU A 356 -1.29 -3.81 -9.83
CA GLU A 356 -2.42 -2.95 -10.15
C GLU A 356 -2.35 -1.62 -9.40
N LEU A 357 -1.96 -1.61 -8.12
CA LEU A 357 -1.80 -0.37 -7.37
C LEU A 357 -0.64 0.49 -7.93
N VAL A 358 0.48 -0.12 -8.28
CA VAL A 358 1.61 0.57 -8.92
C VAL A 358 1.20 1.13 -10.30
N HIS A 359 0.43 0.37 -11.08
CA HIS A 359 -0.15 0.86 -12.34
C HIS A 359 -0.99 2.13 -12.11
N ARG A 360 -1.86 2.13 -11.10
CA ARG A 360 -2.70 3.29 -10.74
C ARG A 360 -1.88 4.51 -10.36
N PHE A 361 -0.81 4.32 -9.59
CA PHE A 361 0.10 5.40 -9.24
C PHE A 361 0.74 6.03 -10.47
N TRP A 362 1.25 5.21 -11.40
CA TRP A 362 1.83 5.73 -12.64
C TRP A 362 0.78 6.44 -13.51
N LEU A 363 -0.37 5.83 -13.72
CA LEU A 363 -1.44 6.39 -14.54
C LEU A 363 -1.93 7.74 -13.99
N GLY A 364 -2.22 7.81 -12.69
CA GLY A 364 -2.65 9.06 -12.05
C GLY A 364 -1.57 10.14 -12.11
N THR A 365 -0.30 9.79 -11.87
CA THR A 365 0.82 10.73 -11.95
C THR A 365 1.03 11.25 -13.37
N ILE A 366 0.99 10.39 -14.38
CA ILE A 366 1.10 10.81 -15.79
C ILE A 366 -0.14 11.64 -16.20
N GLY A 367 -1.28 11.40 -15.58
CA GLY A 367 -2.47 12.26 -15.70
C GLY A 367 -2.35 13.63 -15.04
N GLY A 368 -1.18 13.97 -14.46
CA GLY A 368 -0.92 15.23 -13.77
C GLY A 368 -1.61 15.34 -12.42
N CYS A 369 -1.91 14.22 -11.78
CA CYS A 369 -2.61 14.09 -10.51
C CYS A 369 -1.69 13.49 -9.43
N TYR A 370 -2.19 13.46 -8.20
CA TYR A 370 -1.56 12.83 -7.04
C TYR A 370 -2.36 11.61 -6.60
N VAL A 371 -1.69 10.59 -6.09
CA VAL A 371 -2.33 9.32 -5.75
C VAL A 371 -1.99 8.92 -4.31
N GLY A 372 -3.00 8.43 -3.59
CA GLY A 372 -2.91 7.93 -2.24
C GLY A 372 -2.79 6.41 -2.20
N HIS A 373 -1.93 5.93 -1.33
CA HIS A 373 -1.72 4.51 -1.02
C HIS A 373 -2.69 4.05 0.07
N GLY A 374 -3.13 2.81 -0.04
CA GLY A 374 -3.74 2.07 1.04
C GLY A 374 -3.39 0.60 0.93
N GLU A 375 -3.27 -0.07 2.08
CA GLU A 375 -2.95 -1.49 2.17
C GLU A 375 -3.90 -2.20 3.12
N THR A 376 -4.43 -3.33 2.69
CA THR A 376 -5.50 -4.07 3.35
C THR A 376 -5.19 -5.56 3.48
N TYR A 377 -3.95 -5.90 3.83
CA TYR A 377 -3.60 -7.27 4.18
C TYR A 377 -4.06 -7.60 5.60
N GLN A 378 -4.98 -8.58 5.72
CA GLN A 378 -5.39 -9.13 7.01
C GLN A 378 -4.22 -9.87 7.68
N HIS A 379 -4.14 -9.74 8.99
CA HIS A 379 -3.13 -10.37 9.81
C HIS A 379 -3.78 -10.98 11.07
N PRO A 380 -3.28 -12.13 11.59
CA PRO A 380 -3.84 -12.77 12.80
C PRO A 380 -3.95 -11.88 14.04
N LYS A 381 -3.11 -10.84 14.14
CA LYS A 381 -3.19 -9.82 15.19
C LYS A 381 -4.10 -8.64 14.82
N ASP A 382 -4.93 -8.77 13.81
CA ASP A 382 -5.87 -7.74 13.33
C ASP A 382 -5.19 -6.40 13.00
N LEU A 383 -3.95 -6.46 12.50
CA LEU A 383 -3.16 -5.30 12.06
C LEU A 383 -3.40 -5.07 10.59
N LEU A 384 -4.09 -4.00 10.29
CA LEU A 384 -4.48 -3.62 8.94
C LEU A 384 -4.09 -2.16 8.70
N TRP A 385 -3.04 -1.92 7.92
CA TRP A 385 -2.45 -0.60 7.71
C TRP A 385 -3.46 0.50 7.43
N TRP A 386 -4.28 0.33 6.42
CA TRP A 386 -5.34 1.26 6.04
C TRP A 386 -6.27 1.65 7.20
N SER A 387 -6.53 0.73 8.10
CA SER A 387 -7.42 0.93 9.25
C SER A 387 -6.69 1.48 10.47
N LYS A 388 -5.61 0.83 10.87
CA LYS A 388 -4.99 0.97 12.18
C LYS A 388 -3.53 1.42 12.15
N GLY A 389 -2.88 1.38 11.00
CA GLY A 389 -1.44 1.54 10.92
C GLY A 389 -0.69 0.24 11.23
N GLY A 390 0.50 0.33 11.84
CA GLY A 390 1.35 -0.79 12.20
C GLY A 390 2.46 -1.05 11.19
N VAL A 391 2.46 -2.21 10.54
CA VAL A 391 3.51 -2.64 9.61
C VAL A 391 2.94 -2.85 8.23
N LEU A 392 3.61 -2.33 7.20
CA LEU A 392 3.32 -2.59 5.80
C LEU A 392 3.80 -3.99 5.39
N ARG A 393 3.00 -4.68 4.58
CA ARG A 393 3.26 -6.03 4.04
C ARG A 393 3.24 -6.08 2.52
N GLY A 394 2.71 -5.03 1.91
CA GLY A 394 2.57 -4.91 0.46
C GLY A 394 3.90 -4.75 -0.26
N GLN A 395 3.86 -4.96 -1.57
CA GLN A 395 5.01 -4.77 -2.44
C GLN A 395 4.99 -3.42 -3.16
N SER A 396 3.86 -2.73 -3.15
CA SER A 396 3.72 -1.42 -3.81
C SER A 396 4.54 -0.29 -3.14
N PRO A 397 4.77 -0.23 -1.82
CA PRO A 397 5.48 0.91 -1.23
C PRO A 397 6.88 1.13 -1.80
N ALA A 398 7.65 0.07 -2.05
CA ALA A 398 8.98 0.18 -2.66
C ALA A 398 8.91 0.71 -4.11
N ARG A 399 7.87 0.30 -4.88
CA ARG A 399 7.64 0.73 -6.26
C ARG A 399 7.12 2.17 -6.33
N ILE A 400 6.35 2.58 -5.34
CA ILE A 400 5.90 3.96 -5.16
C ILE A 400 7.10 4.86 -4.79
N ALA A 401 8.02 4.38 -3.94
CA ALA A 401 9.28 5.07 -3.67
C ALA A 401 10.12 5.25 -4.94
N PHE A 402 10.14 4.25 -5.81
CA PHE A 402 10.81 4.35 -7.11
C PHE A 402 10.14 5.40 -8.02
N LEU A 403 8.80 5.40 -8.12
CA LEU A 403 8.07 6.43 -8.85
C LEU A 403 8.40 7.83 -8.31
N LYS A 404 8.36 8.03 -6.98
CA LYS A 404 8.72 9.29 -6.33
C LYS A 404 10.13 9.73 -6.74
N LYS A 405 11.10 8.83 -6.64
CA LYS A 405 12.49 9.09 -7.04
C LYS A 405 12.63 9.53 -8.51
N ILE A 406 11.80 9.02 -9.41
CA ILE A 406 11.79 9.40 -10.84
C ILE A 406 11.13 10.75 -11.05
N MET A 407 10.01 11.03 -10.37
CA MET A 407 9.16 12.17 -10.69
C MET A 407 9.48 13.42 -9.87
N GLU A 408 9.87 13.28 -8.60
CA GLU A 408 10.13 14.41 -7.69
C GLU A 408 11.20 15.39 -8.20
N PRO A 409 12.30 14.95 -8.87
CA PRO A 409 13.29 15.86 -9.44
C PRO A 409 12.86 16.54 -10.73
N THR A 410 11.66 16.23 -11.26
CA THR A 410 11.19 16.79 -12.54
C THR A 410 10.48 18.13 -12.33
N PRO A 411 10.37 18.97 -13.37
CA PRO A 411 9.53 20.17 -13.31
C PRO A 411 8.05 19.82 -13.40
N PHE A 412 7.57 18.91 -12.53
CA PHE A 412 6.22 18.32 -12.57
C PHE A 412 5.12 19.39 -12.66
N ALA A 413 5.29 20.50 -11.97
CA ALA A 413 4.33 21.62 -11.98
C ALA A 413 4.28 22.39 -13.31
N GLU A 414 5.16 22.08 -14.26
CA GLU A 414 5.21 22.69 -15.59
C GLU A 414 4.88 21.70 -16.70
N MET A 415 4.59 20.43 -16.33
CA MET A 415 4.28 19.39 -17.28
C MET A 415 2.77 19.29 -17.52
N LEU A 416 2.41 18.99 -18.75
CA LEU A 416 1.01 18.88 -19.18
C LEU A 416 0.70 17.43 -19.54
N PRO A 417 -0.38 16.86 -18.99
CA PRO A 417 -0.85 15.52 -19.35
C PRO A 417 -1.70 15.55 -20.61
N ALA A 418 -1.62 14.46 -21.40
CA ALA A 418 -2.54 14.18 -22.48
C ALA A 418 -2.74 12.67 -22.66
N GLU A 419 -3.89 12.29 -23.19
CA GLU A 419 -4.18 10.94 -23.64
C GLU A 419 -3.89 10.87 -25.14
N LEU A 420 -3.21 9.82 -25.57
CA LEU A 420 -2.91 9.56 -26.96
C LEU A 420 -4.02 8.72 -27.59
N SER A 421 -4.27 8.89 -28.89
CA SER A 421 -5.28 8.10 -29.63
C SER A 421 -5.06 6.59 -29.59
N THR A 422 -3.86 6.16 -29.19
CA THR A 422 -3.49 4.75 -28.99
C THR A 422 -3.92 4.16 -27.65
N GLY A 423 -4.60 4.93 -26.77
CA GLY A 423 -4.91 4.53 -25.39
C GLY A 423 -3.69 4.58 -24.45
N ASN A 424 -2.60 5.21 -24.88
CA ASN A 424 -1.41 5.48 -24.06
C ASN A 424 -1.44 6.91 -23.53
N TYR A 425 -0.67 7.22 -22.51
CA TYR A 425 -0.71 8.50 -21.80
C TYR A 425 0.65 9.18 -21.84
N ILE A 426 0.64 10.51 -21.90
CA ILE A 426 1.84 11.31 -21.91
C ILE A 426 1.75 12.44 -20.88
N LEU A 427 2.86 12.68 -20.19
CA LEU A 427 3.09 13.86 -19.37
C LEU A 427 4.33 14.56 -19.89
N SER A 428 4.22 15.82 -20.31
CA SER A 428 5.34 16.48 -20.99
C SER A 428 5.49 17.95 -20.65
N LYS A 429 6.74 18.40 -20.65
CA LYS A 429 7.15 19.79 -20.87
C LYS A 429 7.76 19.84 -22.26
N PRO A 430 6.97 20.27 -23.29
CA PRO A 430 7.40 20.20 -24.67
C PRO A 430 8.77 20.85 -24.90
N GLY A 431 9.63 20.16 -25.65
CA GLY A 431 11.00 20.62 -25.91
C GLY A 431 12.02 20.29 -24.84
N GLU A 432 11.62 19.76 -23.67
CA GLU A 432 12.51 19.48 -22.56
C GLU A 432 12.40 18.03 -22.03
N LEU A 433 11.16 17.60 -21.68
CA LEU A 433 10.96 16.34 -20.96
C LEU A 433 9.61 15.72 -21.33
N TYR A 434 9.62 14.43 -21.64
CA TYR A 434 8.43 13.65 -21.93
C TYR A 434 8.48 12.34 -21.16
N PHE A 435 7.36 11.95 -20.55
CA PHE A 435 7.09 10.62 -20.04
C PHE A 435 5.92 10.04 -20.80
N VAL A 436 6.12 8.93 -21.49
CA VAL A 436 5.07 8.18 -22.18
C VAL A 436 4.82 6.91 -21.38
N TYR A 437 3.61 6.77 -20.90
CA TYR A 437 3.15 5.60 -20.16
C TYR A 437 2.33 4.68 -21.05
N PHE A 438 2.88 3.53 -21.35
CA PHE A 438 2.27 2.53 -22.20
C PHE A 438 1.37 1.61 -21.38
N THR A 439 0.08 1.68 -21.66
CA THR A 439 -0.99 0.78 -21.17
C THR A 439 -1.52 -0.12 -22.28
N SER A 440 -1.14 0.18 -23.52
CA SER A 440 -1.42 -0.59 -24.72
C SER A 440 -0.11 -0.93 -25.44
N PRO A 441 0.01 -2.09 -26.11
CA PRO A 441 1.20 -2.46 -26.89
C PRO A 441 1.31 -1.67 -28.20
N THR A 442 0.36 -0.79 -28.50
CA THR A 442 0.33 -0.01 -29.73
C THR A 442 1.50 0.98 -29.78
N ALA A 443 2.23 0.98 -30.87
CA ALA A 443 3.30 1.92 -31.12
C ALA A 443 2.78 3.37 -31.08
N ILE A 444 3.62 4.28 -30.59
CA ILE A 444 3.37 5.71 -30.64
C ILE A 444 4.35 6.42 -31.55
N THR A 445 3.95 7.56 -32.07
CA THR A 445 4.85 8.51 -32.77
C THR A 445 4.72 9.87 -32.11
N LEU A 446 5.83 10.41 -31.63
CA LEU A 446 5.92 11.74 -31.03
C LEU A 446 6.65 12.70 -31.98
N LYS A 447 6.15 13.92 -32.09
CA LYS A 447 6.85 15.03 -32.73
C LYS A 447 7.71 15.75 -31.68
N LEU A 448 9.02 15.51 -31.73
CA LEU A 448 9.98 16.12 -30.80
C LEU A 448 10.35 17.51 -31.32
N ALA A 449 10.13 18.52 -30.51
CA ALA A 449 10.46 19.92 -30.80
C ALA A 449 11.88 20.29 -30.33
N GLY A 450 12.46 21.30 -30.99
CA GLY A 450 13.67 22.01 -30.55
C GLY A 450 14.98 21.47 -31.13
N PRO A 451 16.07 22.21 -30.93
CA PRO A 451 17.37 21.89 -31.54
C PRO A 451 18.22 20.91 -30.71
N ARG A 452 17.72 20.45 -29.57
CA ARG A 452 18.48 19.65 -28.61
C ARG A 452 18.30 18.15 -28.82
N GLN A 453 19.35 17.39 -28.56
CA GLN A 453 19.30 15.93 -28.54
C GLN A 453 18.58 15.43 -27.26
N TYR A 454 17.76 14.39 -27.40
CA TYR A 454 17.09 13.74 -26.29
C TYR A 454 17.78 12.45 -25.89
N LYS A 455 17.95 12.23 -24.60
CA LYS A 455 18.20 10.91 -24.01
C LYS A 455 16.91 10.13 -24.02
N ILE A 456 17.00 8.84 -24.25
CA ILE A 456 15.87 7.92 -24.15
C ILE A 456 16.14 6.91 -23.06
N ASP A 457 15.30 6.90 -22.05
CA ASP A 457 15.33 5.89 -20.98
C ASP A 457 14.04 5.06 -21.01
N GLY A 458 14.19 3.75 -20.93
CA GLY A 458 13.10 2.83 -20.66
C GLY A 458 12.98 2.57 -19.16
N ILE A 459 11.80 2.70 -18.59
CA ILE A 459 11.54 2.52 -17.18
C ILE A 459 10.59 1.36 -16.97
N ASP A 460 11.07 0.31 -16.32
CA ASP A 460 10.26 -0.80 -15.85
C ASP A 460 9.68 -0.44 -14.49
N THR A 461 8.41 -0.17 -14.47
CA THR A 461 7.69 0.32 -13.27
C THR A 461 7.61 -0.73 -12.16
N TRP A 462 7.60 -2.02 -12.52
CA TRP A 462 7.51 -3.11 -11.56
C TRP A 462 8.86 -3.55 -11.02
N ASN A 463 9.85 -3.74 -11.93
CA ASN A 463 11.19 -4.18 -11.54
C ASN A 463 12.07 -3.02 -11.06
N MET A 464 11.55 -1.79 -11.07
CA MET A 464 12.24 -0.59 -10.58
C MET A 464 13.58 -0.32 -11.31
N THR A 465 13.61 -0.50 -12.62
CA THR A 465 14.81 -0.29 -13.40
C THR A 465 14.67 0.84 -14.40
N VAL A 466 15.78 1.54 -14.63
CA VAL A 466 15.91 2.54 -15.69
C VAL A 466 17.03 2.08 -16.62
N THR A 467 16.68 1.79 -17.87
CA THR A 467 17.62 1.32 -18.90
C THR A 467 17.80 2.41 -19.94
N SER A 468 19.05 2.78 -20.24
CA SER A 468 19.32 3.69 -21.36
C SER A 468 19.01 2.98 -22.68
N MET A 469 18.22 3.66 -23.52
CA MET A 469 17.81 3.16 -24.84
C MET A 469 18.45 3.96 -25.98
N GLY A 470 19.48 4.76 -25.67
CA GLY A 470 20.18 5.61 -26.62
C GLY A 470 19.67 7.04 -26.63
N SER A 471 19.73 7.66 -27.81
CA SER A 471 19.35 9.06 -27.99
C SER A 471 18.58 9.28 -29.29
N ALA A 472 17.76 10.32 -29.29
CA ALA A 472 17.11 10.83 -30.50
C ALA A 472 17.59 12.25 -30.79
N SER A 473 18.04 12.49 -32.00
CA SER A 473 18.40 13.82 -32.46
C SER A 473 17.15 14.52 -33.04
N PRO A 474 16.94 15.81 -32.76
CA PRO A 474 15.88 16.57 -33.39
C PRO A 474 16.15 16.73 -34.89
N GLY A 475 15.09 17.06 -35.64
CA GLY A 475 15.23 17.40 -37.07
C GLY A 475 16.07 18.66 -37.27
N ASN A 476 16.55 18.84 -38.51
CA ASN A 476 17.26 20.05 -38.89
C ASN A 476 16.27 21.23 -38.87
N ALA A 477 16.41 22.16 -37.94
CA ALA A 477 15.48 23.24 -37.65
C ALA A 477 15.13 24.16 -38.85
N LYS A 478 15.99 24.17 -39.92
CA LYS A 478 15.72 24.97 -41.11
C LYS A 478 14.77 24.31 -42.11
N ARG A 479 14.61 23.00 -42.10
CA ARG A 479 13.73 22.27 -43.08
C ARG A 479 12.58 21.54 -42.41
N HIS A 480 12.76 20.99 -41.19
CA HIS A 480 11.76 20.25 -40.44
C HIS A 480 11.83 20.59 -38.95
N PRO A 481 10.97 21.45 -38.42
CA PRO A 481 11.01 21.89 -37.03
C PRO A 481 10.75 20.77 -36.01
N PHE A 482 10.23 19.63 -36.47
CA PHE A 482 9.94 18.47 -35.67
C PHE A 482 10.58 17.22 -36.26
N ARG A 483 11.06 16.33 -35.39
CA ARG A 483 11.41 14.97 -35.75
C ARG A 483 10.41 14.00 -35.16
N GLU A 484 10.03 13.01 -35.94
CA GLU A 484 9.20 11.94 -35.46
C GLU A 484 10.07 10.92 -34.69
N PHE A 485 9.64 10.56 -33.50
CA PHE A 485 10.17 9.48 -32.67
C PHE A 485 9.08 8.43 -32.53
N SER A 486 9.35 7.22 -33.06
CA SER A 486 8.41 6.10 -32.96
C SER A 486 8.96 5.06 -31.99
N PHE A 487 8.09 4.50 -31.17
CA PHE A 487 8.46 3.50 -30.16
C PHE A 487 7.34 2.49 -29.91
N THR A 488 7.72 1.22 -29.84
CA THR A 488 6.88 0.10 -29.41
C THR A 488 7.39 -0.40 -28.08
N PRO A 489 6.55 -0.51 -27.02
CA PRO A 489 7.03 -0.95 -25.72
C PRO A 489 7.38 -2.44 -25.73
N PRO A 490 8.46 -2.88 -25.03
CA PRO A 490 8.83 -4.30 -24.94
C PRO A 490 7.83 -5.10 -24.09
N LYS A 491 7.06 -4.43 -23.28
CA LYS A 491 5.99 -4.95 -22.42
C LYS A 491 5.06 -3.83 -21.95
N ILE A 492 3.96 -4.17 -21.31
CA ILE A 492 3.03 -3.26 -20.65
C ILE A 492 2.78 -3.72 -19.20
N PRO A 493 2.63 -2.80 -18.24
CA PRO A 493 2.88 -1.36 -18.35
C PRO A 493 4.38 -1.04 -18.46
N TYR A 494 4.71 0.04 -19.16
CA TYR A 494 6.07 0.50 -19.38
C TYR A 494 6.12 2.02 -19.55
N VAL A 495 7.23 2.66 -19.16
CA VAL A 495 7.42 4.09 -19.35
C VAL A 495 8.64 4.35 -20.24
N VAL A 496 8.49 5.25 -21.21
CA VAL A 496 9.61 5.84 -21.91
C VAL A 496 9.76 7.28 -21.48
N ARG A 497 10.96 7.64 -21.02
CA ARG A 497 11.34 9.01 -20.71
C ARG A 497 12.25 9.55 -21.79
N LEU A 498 11.90 10.69 -22.36
CA LEU A 498 12.78 11.47 -23.22
C LEU A 498 13.12 12.78 -22.51
N SER A 499 14.40 13.01 -22.27
CA SER A 499 14.89 14.23 -21.62
C SER A 499 16.03 14.86 -22.41
N VAL A 500 16.02 16.17 -22.56
CA VAL A 500 17.09 16.91 -23.25
C VAL A 500 18.39 16.78 -22.47
N TYR A 501 19.50 16.64 -23.16
CA TYR A 501 20.82 16.75 -22.55
C TYR A 501 21.05 18.17 -22.00
N GLY A 502 21.33 18.30 -20.71
CA GLY A 502 21.75 19.55 -20.10
C GLY A 502 23.15 19.97 -20.58
N GLN A 503 23.46 21.28 -20.58
CA GLN A 503 24.84 21.75 -20.80
C GLN A 503 25.73 21.23 -19.66
N GLY A 504 26.76 20.44 -20.00
CA GLY A 504 27.68 19.85 -19.04
C GLY A 504 27.18 18.55 -18.36
N GLU A 505 26.03 18.04 -18.72
CA GLU A 505 25.52 16.78 -18.17
C GLU A 505 26.32 15.59 -18.73
N LYS A 506 27.01 14.89 -17.83
CA LYS A 506 27.74 13.68 -18.20
C LYS A 506 26.76 12.54 -18.46
N MET A 507 26.98 11.81 -19.56
CA MET A 507 26.21 10.59 -19.85
C MET A 507 26.36 9.58 -18.72
N ARG A 508 25.23 8.97 -18.25
CA ARG A 508 25.32 7.79 -17.42
C ARG A 508 26.07 6.70 -18.17
N PRO A 509 26.90 5.92 -17.48
CA PRO A 509 27.67 4.88 -18.15
C PRO A 509 26.75 3.85 -18.81
N GLU A 510 27.07 3.41 -20.00
CA GLU A 510 26.42 2.23 -20.58
C GLU A 510 26.96 0.99 -19.87
N VAL A 511 26.06 0.17 -19.33
CA VAL A 511 26.40 -1.03 -18.56
C VAL A 511 25.75 -2.24 -19.22
N LYS A 512 26.55 -3.26 -19.50
CA LYS A 512 26.09 -4.57 -19.97
C LYS A 512 26.45 -5.61 -18.93
N ALA A 513 25.61 -6.61 -18.79
CA ALA A 513 25.83 -7.72 -17.86
C ALA A 513 25.30 -9.02 -18.45
N THR A 514 25.93 -10.13 -18.05
CA THR A 514 25.51 -11.47 -18.42
C THR A 514 25.50 -12.38 -17.20
N ALA A 515 24.66 -13.39 -17.24
CA ALA A 515 24.62 -14.49 -16.26
C ALA A 515 24.49 -15.81 -17.02
N SER A 516 25.30 -16.79 -16.68
CA SER A 516 25.30 -18.10 -17.34
C SER A 516 25.59 -19.22 -16.32
N PRO A 517 24.73 -20.24 -16.23
CA PRO A 517 23.39 -20.32 -16.82
C PRO A 517 22.43 -19.33 -16.12
N SER A 518 21.38 -18.88 -16.82
CA SER A 518 20.31 -18.05 -16.25
C SER A 518 19.16 -18.85 -15.66
N GLU A 519 19.17 -20.18 -15.88
CA GLU A 519 18.19 -21.11 -15.32
C GLU A 519 18.80 -22.48 -15.05
N GLY A 520 18.26 -23.18 -14.04
CA GLY A 520 18.72 -24.51 -13.68
C GLY A 520 18.10 -25.05 -12.39
N ILE A 521 18.69 -26.08 -11.82
CA ILE A 521 18.22 -26.77 -10.61
C ILE A 521 19.10 -26.37 -9.43
N ALA A 522 18.47 -26.19 -8.26
CA ALA A 522 19.19 -25.90 -7.01
C ALA A 522 20.06 -27.10 -6.55
N PRO A 523 21.28 -26.87 -6.06
CA PRO A 523 22.00 -25.60 -6.01
C PRO A 523 22.54 -25.20 -7.40
N LEU A 524 22.16 -23.98 -7.88
CA LEU A 524 22.56 -23.51 -9.21
C LEU A 524 23.76 -22.57 -9.09
N LYS A 525 24.87 -22.95 -9.74
CA LYS A 525 26.06 -22.13 -9.90
C LYS A 525 25.88 -21.23 -11.11
N VAL A 526 25.94 -19.91 -10.91
CA VAL A 526 25.79 -18.92 -11.97
C VAL A 526 27.03 -18.05 -12.05
N GLN A 527 27.66 -18.01 -13.21
CA GLN A 527 28.73 -17.09 -13.50
C GLN A 527 28.15 -15.78 -14.00
N PHE A 528 28.35 -14.70 -13.26
CA PHE A 528 28.03 -13.35 -13.69
C PHE A 528 29.25 -12.70 -14.32
N SER A 529 29.03 -11.83 -15.30
CA SER A 529 30.10 -11.02 -15.86
C SER A 529 29.61 -9.70 -16.43
N THR A 530 30.55 -8.74 -16.52
CA THR A 530 30.31 -7.45 -17.15
C THR A 530 31.62 -6.98 -17.84
N PRO A 531 31.52 -6.42 -19.06
CA PRO A 531 32.67 -5.84 -19.71
C PRO A 531 33.07 -4.46 -19.15
N THR A 532 32.23 -3.87 -18.29
CA THR A 532 32.50 -2.50 -17.78
C THR A 532 33.75 -2.44 -16.92
N LYS A 533 34.53 -1.35 -17.06
CA LYS A 533 35.71 -1.06 -16.23
C LYS A 533 35.35 -0.21 -14.99
N LEU A 534 34.07 0.12 -14.81
CA LEU A 534 33.58 0.92 -13.72
C LEU A 534 33.54 0.15 -12.40
N ARG A 535 33.36 0.85 -11.29
CA ARG A 535 33.15 0.23 -9.98
C ARG A 535 31.81 -0.48 -9.99
N CYS A 536 31.82 -1.79 -9.76
CA CYS A 536 30.66 -2.66 -9.83
C CYS A 536 30.14 -3.07 -8.44
N ARG A 537 28.84 -3.26 -8.33
CA ARG A 537 28.18 -3.94 -7.23
C ARG A 537 27.07 -4.82 -7.78
N TRP A 538 27.16 -6.09 -7.50
CA TRP A 538 26.11 -7.07 -7.75
C TRP A 538 25.25 -7.24 -6.49
N ALA A 539 23.93 -7.27 -6.65
CA ALA A 539 22.99 -7.79 -5.68
C ALA A 539 22.30 -8.99 -6.33
N PHE A 540 22.41 -10.18 -5.77
CA PHE A 540 21.98 -11.41 -6.44
C PHE A 540 20.47 -11.69 -6.30
N GLY A 541 19.77 -10.93 -5.50
CA GLY A 541 18.32 -11.08 -5.30
C GLY A 541 17.93 -12.07 -4.21
N ASP A 542 18.91 -12.73 -3.59
CA ASP A 542 18.76 -13.64 -2.44
C ASP A 542 19.26 -13.01 -1.12
N GLY A 543 19.52 -11.71 -1.12
CA GLY A 543 20.05 -10.95 0.02
C GLY A 543 21.57 -10.83 0.02
N THR A 544 22.28 -11.55 -0.85
CA THR A 544 23.74 -11.51 -0.95
C THR A 544 24.22 -10.56 -2.04
N SER A 545 25.49 -10.18 -2.00
CA SER A 545 26.08 -9.22 -2.96
C SER A 545 27.58 -9.47 -3.18
N SER A 546 28.10 -8.91 -4.29
CA SER A 546 29.54 -8.95 -4.62
C SER A 546 29.99 -7.65 -5.29
N SER A 547 31.26 -7.26 -5.11
CA SER A 547 31.90 -6.14 -5.82
C SER A 547 32.84 -6.60 -6.94
N GLN A 548 32.99 -7.89 -7.15
CA GLN A 548 33.80 -8.45 -8.25
C GLN A 548 33.14 -8.18 -9.62
N ARG A 549 33.91 -8.05 -10.68
CA ARG A 549 33.36 -7.87 -12.04
C ARG A 549 32.75 -9.15 -12.62
N ALA A 550 33.28 -10.29 -12.25
CA ALA A 550 32.83 -11.59 -12.73
C ALA A 550 32.66 -12.55 -11.55
N PRO A 551 31.69 -12.32 -10.64
CA PRO A 551 31.48 -13.20 -9.51
C PRO A 551 30.81 -14.51 -9.93
N LEU A 552 31.25 -15.62 -9.30
CA LEU A 552 30.52 -16.88 -9.28
C LEU A 552 29.57 -16.86 -8.06
N HIS A 553 28.29 -17.06 -8.29
CA HIS A 553 27.29 -17.13 -7.22
C HIS A 553 26.53 -18.46 -7.25
N ILE A 554 26.14 -18.95 -6.08
CA ILE A 554 25.42 -20.22 -5.92
C ILE A 554 24.07 -19.94 -5.26
N TYR A 555 23.00 -20.12 -6.03
CA TYR A 555 21.64 -20.11 -5.52
C TYR A 555 21.34 -21.49 -4.91
N LYS A 556 21.25 -21.54 -3.59
CA LYS A 556 21.03 -22.79 -2.84
C LYS A 556 19.58 -23.25 -2.89
N GLU A 557 18.65 -22.31 -2.90
CA GLU A 557 17.22 -22.56 -2.84
C GLU A 557 16.54 -22.33 -4.18
N PRO A 558 15.51 -23.09 -4.53
CA PRO A 558 14.66 -22.82 -5.67
C PRO A 558 13.97 -21.45 -5.54
N GLY A 559 13.90 -20.69 -6.64
CA GLY A 559 13.31 -19.36 -6.65
C GLY A 559 13.44 -18.65 -7.98
N LEU A 560 12.72 -17.54 -8.12
CA LEU A 560 12.92 -16.57 -9.19
C LEU A 560 13.68 -15.39 -8.59
N TYR A 561 14.91 -15.20 -8.99
CA TYR A 561 15.80 -14.16 -8.50
C TYR A 561 15.99 -13.08 -9.55
N THR A 562 16.08 -11.84 -9.11
CA THR A 562 16.53 -10.73 -9.96
C THR A 562 17.89 -10.27 -9.47
N ALA A 563 18.92 -10.70 -10.17
CA ALA A 563 20.26 -10.18 -9.93
C ALA A 563 20.41 -8.81 -10.56
N MET A 564 21.02 -7.86 -9.84
CA MET A 564 21.20 -6.48 -10.28
C MET A 564 22.67 -6.11 -10.30
N LEU A 565 23.21 -5.76 -11.45
CA LEU A 565 24.49 -5.07 -11.55
C LEU A 565 24.26 -3.58 -11.45
N THR A 566 24.93 -2.90 -10.53
CA THR A 566 25.07 -1.45 -10.51
C THR A 566 26.51 -1.08 -10.76
N ALA A 567 26.76 -0.30 -11.79
CA ALA A 567 28.09 0.23 -12.11
C ALA A 567 28.12 1.76 -11.96
N THR A 568 29.14 2.26 -11.28
CA THR A 568 29.28 3.69 -10.91
C THR A 568 30.58 4.21 -11.49
N ASP A 569 30.51 5.34 -12.19
CA ASP A 569 31.68 6.04 -12.71
C ASP A 569 32.43 6.85 -11.64
N LYS A 570 33.59 7.42 -11.99
CA LYS A 570 34.40 8.25 -11.10
C LYS A 570 33.72 9.54 -10.65
N THR A 571 32.64 9.93 -11.29
CA THR A 571 31.84 11.13 -10.95
C THR A 571 30.65 10.79 -10.05
N GLY A 572 30.45 9.51 -9.70
CA GLY A 572 29.33 9.05 -8.88
C GLY A 572 28.04 8.71 -9.67
N LEU A 573 28.03 8.90 -11.00
CA LEU A 573 26.90 8.53 -11.82
C LEU A 573 26.83 7.00 -11.97
N SER A 574 25.65 6.44 -11.74
CA SER A 574 25.43 5.01 -11.75
C SER A 574 24.40 4.60 -12.80
N ALA A 575 24.59 3.41 -13.38
CA ALA A 575 23.59 2.71 -14.16
C ALA A 575 23.45 1.28 -13.65
N SER A 576 22.25 0.70 -13.77
CA SER A 576 21.95 -0.65 -13.30
C SER A 576 21.32 -1.51 -14.39
N VAL A 577 21.69 -2.80 -14.40
CA VAL A 577 21.16 -3.80 -15.33
C VAL A 577 20.64 -4.98 -14.53
N PRO A 578 19.33 -5.35 -14.68
CA PRO A 578 18.77 -6.54 -14.06
C PRO A 578 19.00 -7.77 -14.93
N LEU A 579 19.19 -8.92 -14.28
CA LEU A 579 19.24 -10.24 -14.89
C LEU A 579 18.30 -11.17 -14.14
N SER A 580 17.42 -11.85 -14.85
CA SER A 580 16.50 -12.83 -14.27
C SER A 580 17.17 -14.19 -14.17
N ILE A 581 17.17 -14.80 -12.99
CA ILE A 581 17.69 -16.13 -12.71
C ILE A 581 16.55 -16.99 -12.19
N ALA A 582 16.31 -18.13 -12.86
CA ALA A 582 15.27 -19.06 -12.48
C ALA A 582 15.92 -20.35 -11.93
N VAL A 583 15.66 -20.66 -10.68
CA VAL A 583 16.17 -21.85 -9.99
C VAL A 583 15.01 -22.76 -9.63
N ASP A 584 15.06 -23.98 -10.08
CA ASP A 584 14.00 -24.97 -9.95
C ASP A 584 14.35 -26.07 -8.95
N TRP A 585 13.34 -26.87 -8.57
CA TRP A 585 13.52 -28.06 -7.75
C TRP A 585 14.08 -29.24 -8.56
N ALA A 586 14.68 -30.22 -7.86
CA ALA A 586 14.93 -31.51 -8.48
C ALA A 586 13.59 -32.15 -8.87
N SER A 587 13.53 -32.77 -10.07
CA SER A 587 12.28 -33.28 -10.66
C SER A 587 11.59 -34.37 -9.83
N ASP A 588 12.32 -35.04 -8.95
CA ASP A 588 11.84 -36.12 -8.07
C ASP A 588 11.47 -35.66 -6.66
N SER A 589 11.61 -34.36 -6.37
CA SER A 589 11.29 -33.76 -5.08
C SER A 589 9.93 -33.05 -5.13
N PRO A 590 8.95 -33.47 -4.34
CA PRO A 590 7.66 -32.77 -4.26
C PRO A 590 7.79 -31.46 -3.49
N ILE A 591 7.10 -30.43 -3.96
CA ILE A 591 6.95 -29.15 -3.27
C ILE A 591 6.11 -29.33 -1.98
N VAL A 592 5.12 -30.24 -2.06
CA VAL A 592 4.16 -30.51 -0.97
C VAL A 592 3.98 -32.00 -0.80
N ARG A 593 3.88 -32.43 0.48
CA ARG A 593 3.59 -33.82 0.90
C ARG A 593 2.54 -33.80 2.01
N VAL A 594 1.46 -34.57 1.88
CA VAL A 594 0.41 -34.75 2.89
C VAL A 594 -0.06 -36.18 2.91
N GLY A 595 -0.15 -36.81 4.08
CA GLY A 595 -0.58 -38.20 4.24
C GLY A 595 0.55 -39.22 4.12
N PHE A 596 1.69 -38.97 4.78
CA PHE A 596 2.87 -39.82 4.75
C PHE A 596 3.22 -40.40 6.13
N LYS A 597 3.65 -41.66 6.18
CA LYS A 597 4.06 -42.32 7.42
C LYS A 597 5.27 -41.60 8.08
N ASP A 598 6.23 -41.19 7.27
CA ASP A 598 7.49 -40.51 7.64
C ASP A 598 7.35 -38.99 7.86
N GLY A 599 6.15 -38.48 7.76
CA GLY A 599 5.81 -37.08 8.00
C GLY A 599 5.35 -36.30 6.77
N ASP A 600 4.61 -35.25 7.06
CA ASP A 600 4.04 -34.34 6.06
C ASP A 600 4.95 -33.11 5.89
N SER A 601 4.61 -32.23 4.95
CA SER A 601 5.24 -30.93 4.81
C SER A 601 5.23 -30.15 6.12
N PRO A 602 6.23 -29.32 6.42
CA PRO A 602 6.29 -28.54 7.67
C PRO A 602 5.03 -27.71 7.91
N ARG A 603 4.64 -27.59 9.19
CA ARG A 603 3.46 -26.82 9.62
C ARG A 603 2.13 -27.29 9.02
N THR A 604 2.01 -28.59 8.71
CA THR A 604 0.73 -29.21 8.38
C THR A 604 -0.14 -29.28 9.63
N LYS A 605 -1.39 -28.77 9.56
CA LYS A 605 -2.34 -28.71 10.67
C LYS A 605 -3.67 -29.32 10.27
N LEU A 606 -4.27 -30.05 11.21
CA LEU A 606 -5.59 -30.65 11.05
C LEU A 606 -6.66 -29.72 11.64
N HIS A 607 -7.75 -29.55 10.91
CA HIS A 607 -8.90 -28.76 11.33
C HIS A 607 -10.16 -29.63 11.32
N GLY A 608 -10.87 -29.64 12.44
CA GLY A 608 -11.99 -30.55 12.68
C GLY A 608 -11.54 -31.96 13.11
N ARG A 609 -12.48 -32.89 13.25
CA ARG A 609 -12.19 -34.28 13.66
C ARG A 609 -11.70 -35.09 12.46
N ILE A 610 -10.43 -34.99 12.13
CA ILE A 610 -9.76 -35.80 11.12
C ILE A 610 -8.92 -36.84 11.85
N VAL A 611 -9.08 -38.15 11.51
CA VAL A 611 -8.25 -39.21 12.08
C VAL A 611 -7.06 -39.48 11.18
N ARG A 612 -5.86 -39.48 11.78
CA ARG A 612 -4.62 -39.86 11.09
C ARG A 612 -4.18 -41.25 11.53
N SER A 613 -4.14 -42.19 10.59
CA SER A 613 -3.69 -43.54 10.83
C SER A 613 -2.15 -43.64 10.91
N LYS A 614 -1.62 -44.74 11.50
CA LYS A 614 -0.17 -45.01 11.64
C LYS A 614 0.59 -45.02 10.31
N ASP A 615 -0.08 -45.36 9.22
CA ASP A 615 0.46 -45.41 7.86
C ASP A 615 0.43 -44.02 7.17
N GLY A 616 -0.07 -42.97 7.84
CA GLY A 616 -0.18 -41.62 7.33
C GLY A 616 -1.53 -41.30 6.64
N THR A 617 -2.43 -42.25 6.52
CA THR A 617 -3.77 -41.98 5.92
C THR A 617 -4.57 -41.03 6.77
N TYR A 618 -5.22 -40.07 6.13
CA TYR A 618 -6.16 -39.15 6.75
C TYR A 618 -7.61 -39.57 6.43
N ASP A 619 -8.42 -39.75 7.47
CA ASP A 619 -9.83 -40.03 7.37
C ASP A 619 -10.69 -38.82 7.77
N PHE A 620 -11.40 -38.28 6.79
CA PHE A 620 -12.30 -37.15 6.95
C PHE A 620 -13.70 -37.58 7.44
N GLY A 621 -13.98 -38.89 7.46
CA GLY A 621 -15.33 -39.45 7.77
C GLY A 621 -16.40 -38.95 6.80
N ASP A 622 -17.67 -39.17 7.16
CA ASP A 622 -18.79 -39.06 6.23
C ASP A 622 -19.75 -37.88 6.48
N GLY A 623 -19.75 -37.27 7.62
CA GLY A 623 -20.94 -36.51 8.02
C GLY A 623 -20.77 -35.09 8.56
N GLU A 624 -19.62 -34.70 9.09
CA GLU A 624 -19.49 -33.38 9.73
C GLU A 624 -18.81 -32.36 8.79
N PRO A 625 -19.41 -31.18 8.61
CA PRO A 625 -18.79 -30.08 7.81
C PRO A 625 -17.55 -29.51 8.48
N TRP A 626 -16.72 -28.76 7.70
CA TRP A 626 -15.58 -28.01 8.19
C TRP A 626 -14.33 -28.82 8.57
N LYS A 627 -14.06 -29.90 7.85
CA LYS A 627 -12.79 -30.62 7.99
C LYS A 627 -11.85 -30.29 6.85
N TRP A 628 -10.62 -29.95 7.18
CA TRP A 628 -9.56 -29.72 6.18
C TRP A 628 -8.17 -29.85 6.82
N ILE A 629 -7.20 -30.06 5.99
CA ILE A 629 -5.78 -30.02 6.36
C ILE A 629 -5.17 -28.78 5.74
N SER A 630 -4.55 -27.91 6.53
CA SER A 630 -3.78 -26.79 6.00
C SER A 630 -2.29 -27.12 5.97
N VAL A 631 -1.59 -26.69 4.91
CA VAL A 631 -0.15 -26.87 4.73
C VAL A 631 0.54 -25.53 4.78
N GLY A 632 1.38 -25.32 5.81
CA GLY A 632 1.99 -24.03 6.10
C GLY A 632 1.08 -23.08 6.88
N ASP A 633 1.63 -21.94 7.32
CA ASP A 633 0.89 -20.87 8.00
C ASP A 633 0.46 -19.74 7.05
N LYS A 634 0.86 -19.79 5.79
CA LYS A 634 0.55 -18.82 4.72
C LYS A 634 0.62 -19.51 3.36
N ALA A 635 0.25 -18.79 2.30
CA ALA A 635 0.41 -19.25 0.93
C ALA A 635 1.86 -19.75 0.68
N ILE A 636 1.98 -20.89 0.01
CA ILE A 636 3.27 -21.50 -0.34
C ILE A 636 3.79 -20.82 -1.61
N GLU A 637 4.79 -19.95 -1.47
CA GLU A 637 5.39 -19.23 -2.59
C GLU A 637 5.92 -20.17 -3.69
N ALA A 638 6.37 -21.38 -3.30
CA ALA A 638 6.83 -22.41 -4.24
C ALA A 638 5.78 -22.86 -5.25
N LEU A 639 4.49 -22.66 -4.96
CA LEU A 639 3.38 -22.98 -5.87
C LEU A 639 3.02 -21.83 -6.84
N GLU A 640 3.70 -20.70 -6.75
CA GLU A 640 3.51 -19.54 -7.62
C GLU A 640 4.41 -19.63 -8.86
N GLY A 641 3.89 -19.26 -10.02
CA GLY A 641 4.64 -19.18 -11.27
C GLY A 641 4.98 -20.54 -11.89
N LEU A 642 4.37 -21.63 -11.43
CA LEU A 642 4.61 -22.95 -11.99
C LEU A 642 4.12 -23.03 -13.44
N ARG A 643 5.03 -23.24 -14.37
CA ARG A 643 4.72 -23.48 -15.79
C ARG A 643 4.22 -24.88 -16.05
N SER A 644 4.66 -25.83 -15.22
CA SER A 644 4.15 -27.20 -15.24
C SER A 644 4.08 -27.74 -13.81
N PHE A 645 3.12 -28.65 -13.56
CA PHE A 645 3.03 -29.33 -12.28
C PHE A 645 2.21 -30.60 -12.34
N THR A 646 2.33 -31.42 -11.30
CA THR A 646 1.56 -32.66 -11.10
C THR A 646 0.97 -32.68 -9.71
N ILE A 647 -0.30 -33.01 -9.59
CA ILE A 647 -0.95 -33.37 -8.32
C ILE A 647 -1.28 -34.86 -8.39
N LEU A 648 -0.81 -35.63 -7.41
CA LEU A 648 -1.08 -37.06 -7.33
C LEU A 648 -1.35 -37.50 -5.89
N GLY A 649 -1.95 -38.66 -5.75
CA GLY A 649 -2.22 -39.27 -4.47
C GLY A 649 -3.22 -40.43 -4.53
N TRP A 650 -3.63 -40.89 -3.37
CA TRP A 650 -4.61 -41.95 -3.17
C TRP A 650 -5.88 -41.41 -2.53
N ALA A 651 -7.03 -41.79 -3.07
CA ALA A 651 -8.34 -41.45 -2.56
C ALA A 651 -9.22 -42.68 -2.41
N ASN A 652 -9.94 -42.76 -1.27
CA ASN A 652 -10.96 -43.75 -1.02
C ASN A 652 -12.19 -43.00 -0.49
N PRO A 653 -13.13 -42.60 -1.35
CA PRO A 653 -14.32 -41.92 -0.93
C PRO A 653 -15.27 -42.87 -0.17
N SER A 654 -15.80 -42.38 0.95
CA SER A 654 -16.92 -43.02 1.67
C SER A 654 -18.26 -42.58 1.08
N SER A 655 -18.31 -41.40 0.45
CA SER A 655 -19.48 -40.86 -0.23
C SER A 655 -19.07 -39.94 -1.39
N LEU A 656 -19.87 -39.98 -2.45
CA LEU A 656 -19.80 -39.04 -3.59
C LEU A 656 -20.93 -38.02 -3.55
N LYS A 657 -21.67 -37.93 -2.44
CA LYS A 657 -22.67 -36.88 -2.23
C LYS A 657 -22.00 -35.52 -2.17
N ILE A 658 -22.48 -34.58 -2.93
CA ILE A 658 -21.89 -33.28 -3.10
C ILE A 658 -22.91 -32.20 -2.86
N GLY A 659 -22.52 -31.13 -2.13
CA GLY A 659 -23.12 -29.82 -2.31
C GLY A 659 -22.78 -29.25 -3.71
N SER A 660 -23.39 -28.17 -4.10
CA SER A 660 -23.35 -27.59 -5.46
C SER A 660 -21.94 -27.25 -6.00
N GLY A 661 -20.97 -28.12 -6.13
CA GLY A 661 -19.67 -27.83 -6.73
C GLY A 661 -18.52 -28.79 -6.41
N GLY A 662 -18.79 -29.95 -5.86
CA GLY A 662 -17.83 -31.04 -5.67
C GLY A 662 -17.02 -30.98 -4.37
N ASN A 663 -16.44 -32.12 -3.99
CA ASN A 663 -15.64 -32.28 -2.77
C ASN A 663 -14.16 -32.08 -3.09
N ARG A 664 -13.49 -31.18 -2.38
CA ARG A 664 -12.09 -30.78 -2.67
C ARG A 664 -11.12 -31.85 -2.20
N ILE A 665 -10.17 -32.17 -3.08
CA ILE A 665 -9.02 -33.02 -2.77
C ILE A 665 -7.83 -32.12 -2.41
N ALA A 666 -7.50 -31.15 -3.29
CA ALA A 666 -6.42 -30.18 -3.05
C ALA A 666 -6.81 -28.81 -3.59
N PHE A 667 -6.56 -27.77 -2.82
CA PHE A 667 -7.02 -26.43 -3.12
C PHE A 667 -6.06 -25.35 -2.61
N ASN A 668 -5.58 -24.46 -3.51
CA ASN A 668 -4.84 -23.27 -3.13
C ASN A 668 -5.29 -22.02 -3.87
N LEU A 669 -6.41 -22.09 -4.57
CA LEU A 669 -6.97 -20.96 -5.31
C LEU A 669 -7.43 -19.86 -4.33
N ASN A 670 -7.42 -18.62 -4.78
CA ASN A 670 -7.94 -17.49 -4.01
C ASN A 670 -9.09 -16.78 -4.75
N TYR A 671 -9.62 -15.75 -4.09
CA TYR A 671 -10.72 -14.94 -4.64
C TYR A 671 -10.36 -14.26 -5.98
N ASN A 672 -9.09 -14.03 -6.26
CA ASN A 672 -8.57 -13.42 -7.50
C ASN A 672 -8.35 -14.43 -8.63
N ARG A 673 -8.88 -15.65 -8.51
CA ARG A 673 -8.75 -16.72 -9.51
C ARG A 673 -7.32 -17.18 -9.77
N SER A 674 -6.42 -17.06 -8.80
CA SER A 674 -5.04 -17.53 -8.91
C SER A 674 -4.83 -18.81 -8.13
N GLY A 675 -4.03 -19.75 -8.67
CA GLY A 675 -3.76 -21.05 -8.06
C GLY A 675 -4.47 -22.21 -8.77
N PHE A 676 -4.74 -23.31 -8.06
CA PHE A 676 -5.41 -24.48 -8.60
C PHE A 676 -6.51 -25.03 -7.67
N ASP A 677 -7.43 -25.80 -8.24
CA ASP A 677 -8.51 -26.52 -7.55
C ASP A 677 -8.66 -27.93 -8.14
N LEU A 678 -8.58 -28.95 -7.30
CA LEU A 678 -8.81 -30.35 -7.66
C LEU A 678 -9.97 -30.91 -6.87
N VAL A 679 -11.01 -31.35 -7.57
CA VAL A 679 -12.32 -31.68 -7.05
C VAL A 679 -12.76 -33.09 -7.45
N CYS A 680 -13.39 -33.81 -6.54
CA CYS A 680 -14.16 -35.03 -6.84
C CYS A 680 -15.63 -34.67 -7.07
N LEU A 681 -16.22 -35.16 -8.15
CA LEU A 681 -17.63 -34.96 -8.54
C LEU A 681 -18.49 -36.17 -8.20
N GLN A 682 -19.84 -35.99 -8.25
CA GLN A 682 -20.82 -37.01 -7.87
C GLN A 682 -20.77 -38.28 -8.73
N ASP A 683 -20.36 -38.14 -9.97
CA ASP A 683 -20.19 -39.26 -10.90
C ASP A 683 -18.80 -39.92 -10.84
N GLY A 684 -18.03 -39.61 -9.81
CA GLY A 684 -16.70 -40.16 -9.56
C GLY A 684 -15.61 -39.69 -10.51
N ARG A 685 -15.85 -38.65 -11.35
CA ARG A 685 -14.76 -37.98 -12.10
C ARG A 685 -14.04 -36.98 -11.20
N LEU A 686 -12.77 -36.72 -11.53
CA LEU A 686 -12.01 -35.62 -11.00
C LEU A 686 -12.10 -34.42 -11.94
N ARG A 687 -12.18 -33.24 -11.36
CA ARG A 687 -12.22 -31.94 -12.04
C ARG A 687 -11.08 -31.08 -11.57
N PHE A 688 -10.44 -30.40 -12.51
CA PHE A 688 -9.25 -29.60 -12.28
C PHE A 688 -9.40 -28.19 -12.86
N SER A 689 -8.96 -27.20 -12.13
CA SER A 689 -8.86 -25.83 -12.62
C SER A 689 -7.52 -25.18 -12.23
N VAL A 690 -7.05 -24.26 -13.08
CA VAL A 690 -5.86 -23.43 -12.87
C VAL A 690 -6.26 -21.99 -13.18
N ASN A 691 -5.92 -21.05 -12.31
CA ASN A 691 -6.16 -19.61 -12.48
C ASN A 691 -7.61 -19.30 -12.91
N GLU A 692 -8.56 -20.04 -12.40
CA GLU A 692 -9.97 -19.90 -12.75
C GLU A 692 -10.83 -20.08 -11.50
N TRP A 693 -11.90 -19.33 -11.43
CA TRP A 693 -12.89 -19.46 -10.36
C TRP A 693 -13.44 -20.90 -10.32
N PRO A 694 -13.76 -21.45 -9.12
CA PRO A 694 -14.23 -22.83 -9.00
C PRO A 694 -15.44 -23.20 -9.88
N ASP A 695 -16.23 -22.24 -10.29
CA ASP A 695 -17.40 -22.41 -11.16
C ASP A 695 -17.16 -22.02 -12.63
N GLY A 696 -15.92 -21.67 -12.99
CA GLY A 696 -15.51 -21.31 -14.35
C GLY A 696 -15.18 -22.50 -15.24
N ILE A 697 -14.48 -22.24 -16.36
CA ILE A 697 -14.04 -23.26 -17.31
C ILE A 697 -13.05 -24.20 -16.65
N ARG A 698 -13.26 -25.50 -16.75
CA ARG A 698 -12.52 -26.56 -16.06
C ARG A 698 -12.18 -27.71 -16.98
N ASN A 699 -11.35 -28.62 -16.45
CA ASN A 699 -10.91 -29.80 -17.14
C ASN A 699 -11.25 -31.06 -16.32
N ASP A 700 -11.88 -32.03 -16.96
CA ASP A 700 -12.40 -33.25 -16.29
C ASP A 700 -11.70 -34.52 -16.76
N SER A 701 -11.54 -35.50 -15.84
CA SER A 701 -11.23 -36.87 -16.15
C SER A 701 -12.46 -37.60 -16.75
N SER A 702 -12.32 -38.87 -17.12
CA SER A 702 -13.47 -39.74 -17.43
C SER A 702 -14.29 -39.99 -16.17
N GLN A 703 -15.60 -40.32 -16.34
CA GLN A 703 -16.54 -40.67 -15.26
C GLN A 703 -16.15 -41.98 -14.58
N GLY A 704 -16.61 -42.17 -13.33
CA GLY A 704 -16.50 -43.43 -12.59
C GLY A 704 -15.11 -43.81 -12.14
N LYS A 705 -14.14 -42.83 -12.13
CA LYS A 705 -12.75 -43.09 -11.74
C LYS A 705 -12.60 -43.30 -10.24
N LEU A 706 -13.23 -42.48 -9.43
CA LEU A 706 -13.33 -42.73 -8.00
C LEU A 706 -14.61 -43.50 -7.68
N ARG A 707 -14.49 -44.56 -6.88
CA ARG A 707 -15.59 -45.41 -6.44
C ARG A 707 -15.63 -45.50 -4.93
N ILE A 708 -16.85 -45.45 -4.37
CA ILE A 708 -17.05 -45.52 -2.93
C ILE A 708 -16.44 -46.82 -2.37
N GLY A 709 -15.69 -46.69 -1.27
CA GLY A 709 -15.06 -47.80 -0.55
C GLY A 709 -13.80 -48.37 -1.23
N ARG A 710 -13.38 -47.83 -2.39
CA ARG A 710 -12.22 -48.36 -3.14
C ARG A 710 -11.08 -47.35 -3.14
N TRP A 711 -9.87 -47.83 -2.84
CA TRP A 711 -8.66 -47.05 -3.04
C TRP A 711 -8.34 -46.90 -4.51
N THR A 712 -8.30 -45.66 -4.98
CA THR A 712 -7.90 -45.30 -6.32
C THR A 712 -6.68 -44.37 -6.26
N PHE A 713 -5.63 -44.72 -6.99
CA PHE A 713 -4.53 -43.80 -7.25
C PHE A 713 -4.92 -42.88 -8.39
N PHE A 714 -4.66 -41.59 -8.24
CA PHE A 714 -4.89 -40.57 -9.27
C PHE A 714 -3.65 -39.71 -9.47
N ALA A 715 -3.46 -39.23 -10.70
CA ALA A 715 -2.57 -38.13 -10.99
C ALA A 715 -3.14 -37.24 -12.11
N VAL A 716 -3.00 -35.95 -11.97
CA VAL A 716 -3.22 -34.96 -13.02
C VAL A 716 -1.95 -34.18 -13.26
N THR A 717 -1.51 -34.13 -14.52
CA THR A 717 -0.37 -33.32 -14.94
C THR A 717 -0.83 -32.16 -15.79
N TYR A 718 -0.28 -30.97 -15.52
CA TYR A 718 -0.49 -29.77 -16.29
C TYR A 718 0.85 -29.27 -16.84
N ASP A 719 0.92 -29.07 -18.16
CA ASP A 719 2.11 -28.56 -18.87
C ASP A 719 1.75 -27.27 -19.61
N GLY A 720 1.76 -26.15 -18.87
CA GLY A 720 1.45 -24.82 -19.40
C GLY A 720 2.52 -24.26 -20.37
N THR A 721 3.60 -25.02 -20.66
CA THR A 721 4.55 -24.70 -21.73
C THR A 721 4.01 -25.10 -23.11
N LYS A 722 2.93 -25.92 -23.15
CA LYS A 722 2.26 -26.35 -24.36
C LYS A 722 0.90 -25.68 -24.52
N THR A 723 0.47 -25.49 -25.76
CA THR A 723 -0.81 -24.89 -26.12
C THR A 723 -1.90 -25.93 -26.41
N LYS A 724 -1.51 -27.20 -26.62
CA LYS A 724 -2.42 -28.32 -26.89
C LYS A 724 -1.98 -29.57 -26.14
N ASN A 725 -2.92 -30.45 -25.80
CA ASN A 725 -2.66 -31.74 -25.14
C ASN A 725 -1.82 -31.60 -23.86
N ASN A 726 -2.11 -30.56 -23.10
CA ASN A 726 -1.28 -30.12 -21.99
C ASN A 726 -1.79 -30.53 -20.61
N VAL A 727 -2.97 -31.16 -20.52
CA VAL A 727 -3.47 -31.83 -19.31
C VAL A 727 -3.59 -33.31 -19.58
N ARG A 728 -3.05 -34.14 -18.65
CA ARG A 728 -3.15 -35.60 -18.73
C ARG A 728 -3.63 -36.14 -17.39
N TRP A 729 -4.63 -37.05 -17.47
CA TRP A 729 -5.19 -37.76 -16.34
C TRP A 729 -4.68 -39.19 -16.30
N TYR A 730 -4.31 -39.65 -15.11
CA TYR A 730 -3.84 -41.02 -14.89
C TYR A 730 -4.55 -41.61 -13.67
N PHE A 731 -4.95 -42.89 -13.79
CA PHE A 731 -5.54 -43.64 -12.72
C PHE A 731 -4.97 -45.05 -12.63
N GLY A 732 -4.94 -45.56 -11.39
CA GLY A 732 -4.57 -46.93 -11.03
C GLY A 732 -5.19 -47.30 -9.70
N ASP A 733 -4.97 -48.52 -9.25
CA ASP A 733 -5.37 -48.99 -7.93
C ASP A 733 -4.25 -49.78 -7.24
N ALA A 734 -4.55 -50.52 -6.19
CA ALA A 734 -3.54 -51.26 -5.45
C ALA A 734 -2.87 -52.36 -6.31
N ASP A 735 -3.58 -52.93 -7.26
CA ASP A 735 -3.14 -54.07 -8.06
C ASP A 735 -2.82 -53.67 -9.50
N THR A 736 -3.36 -52.56 -9.96
CA THR A 736 -3.22 -52.08 -11.34
C THR A 736 -2.33 -50.82 -11.39
N PRO A 737 -1.21 -50.88 -12.13
CA PRO A 737 -0.37 -49.70 -12.34
C PRO A 737 -1.13 -48.56 -13.04
N ALA A 738 -0.82 -47.33 -12.69
CA ALA A 738 -1.42 -46.14 -13.28
C ALA A 738 -1.30 -46.15 -14.83
N ARG A 739 -2.43 -45.85 -15.47
CA ARG A 739 -2.55 -45.74 -16.93
C ARG A 739 -3.13 -44.36 -17.29
N LEU A 740 -2.80 -43.91 -18.51
CA LEU A 740 -3.39 -42.72 -19.08
C LEU A 740 -4.89 -42.93 -19.28
N ASP A 741 -5.69 -42.09 -18.71
CA ASP A 741 -7.13 -42.03 -18.86
C ASP A 741 -7.53 -41.10 -20.01
N ARG A 742 -7.01 -39.87 -19.98
CA ARG A 742 -7.42 -38.82 -20.88
C ARG A 742 -6.33 -37.77 -21.08
N THR A 743 -6.23 -37.24 -22.31
CA THR A 743 -5.45 -36.06 -22.62
C THR A 743 -6.37 -34.96 -23.15
N THR A 744 -6.22 -33.75 -22.65
CA THR A 744 -7.08 -32.62 -23.00
C THR A 744 -6.27 -31.34 -23.15
N THR A 745 -6.88 -30.32 -23.69
CA THR A 745 -6.30 -28.99 -23.86
C THR A 745 -6.92 -28.01 -22.88
N TYR A 746 -6.11 -27.34 -22.05
CA TYR A 746 -6.56 -26.36 -21.06
C TYR A 746 -5.49 -25.29 -20.84
N ASN A 747 -5.61 -24.16 -21.55
CA ASN A 747 -4.58 -23.11 -21.56
C ASN A 747 -4.90 -22.04 -20.52
N ARG A 748 -4.14 -22.01 -19.42
CA ARG A 748 -4.31 -21.05 -18.30
C ARG A 748 -3.00 -20.39 -17.86
N GLY A 749 -1.91 -20.61 -18.61
CA GLY A 749 -0.59 -20.11 -18.29
C GLY A 749 0.00 -20.67 -17.01
N PRO A 750 1.05 -20.08 -16.48
CA PRO A 750 1.64 -20.44 -15.19
C PRO A 750 0.67 -20.18 -14.04
N THR A 751 0.80 -20.93 -12.93
CA THR A 751 0.02 -20.68 -11.72
C THR A 751 0.25 -19.24 -11.24
N GLY A 752 -0.83 -18.50 -11.03
CA GLY A 752 -0.76 -17.14 -10.51
C GLY A 752 -0.43 -17.11 -9.01
N LYS A 753 -0.06 -15.93 -8.52
CA LYS A 753 0.16 -15.68 -7.11
C LYS A 753 -1.13 -15.83 -6.33
N THR A 754 -1.12 -16.65 -5.29
CA THR A 754 -2.25 -16.82 -4.37
C THR A 754 -1.91 -16.33 -2.97
N SER A 755 -2.89 -15.76 -2.28
CA SER A 755 -2.82 -15.45 -0.85
C SER A 755 -3.38 -16.58 0.03
N GLY A 756 -4.08 -17.54 -0.56
CA GLY A 756 -4.70 -18.66 0.17
C GLY A 756 -3.70 -19.74 0.58
N ILE A 757 -3.84 -20.26 1.79
CA ILE A 757 -3.10 -21.44 2.26
C ILE A 757 -3.47 -22.64 1.38
N LEU A 758 -2.51 -23.51 1.07
CA LEU A 758 -2.85 -24.79 0.45
C LEU A 758 -3.64 -25.65 1.45
N THR A 759 -4.77 -26.16 1.02
CA THR A 759 -5.58 -27.09 1.81
C THR A 759 -5.81 -28.40 1.09
N VAL A 760 -5.92 -29.47 1.90
CA VAL A 760 -6.34 -30.81 1.45
C VAL A 760 -7.65 -31.12 2.13
N GLY A 761 -8.61 -31.60 1.35
CA GLY A 761 -9.92 -32.05 1.84
C GLY A 761 -11.01 -30.98 1.89
N ASN A 762 -10.73 -29.68 1.72
CA ASN A 762 -11.74 -28.62 1.65
C ASN A 762 -11.16 -27.31 1.07
N TYR A 763 -11.98 -26.26 1.01
CA TYR A 763 -11.56 -24.89 0.71
C TYR A 763 -10.62 -24.32 1.77
N ASN A 764 -9.78 -23.38 1.36
CA ASN A 764 -8.94 -22.61 2.26
C ASN A 764 -9.69 -21.40 2.86
N GLU A 765 -9.05 -20.68 3.76
CA GLU A 765 -9.57 -19.54 4.50
C GLU A 765 -10.14 -18.42 3.63
N THR A 766 -9.64 -18.24 2.39
CA THR A 766 -10.06 -17.13 1.52
C THR A 766 -11.50 -17.27 1.01
N ILE A 767 -11.98 -18.52 0.85
CA ILE A 767 -13.33 -18.79 0.33
C ILE A 767 -14.13 -19.80 1.17
N GLN A 768 -13.64 -20.13 2.37
CA GLN A 768 -14.24 -21.15 3.25
C GLN A 768 -15.72 -20.89 3.59
N ARG A 769 -16.14 -19.62 3.69
CA ARG A 769 -17.54 -19.23 3.92
C ARG A 769 -18.51 -19.75 2.85
N HIS A 770 -18.01 -20.07 1.64
CA HIS A 770 -18.79 -20.64 0.54
C HIS A 770 -18.77 -22.17 0.54
N GLY A 771 -18.12 -22.80 1.54
CA GLY A 771 -17.69 -24.20 1.47
C GLY A 771 -18.18 -25.11 2.58
N LYS A 772 -19.28 -24.78 3.30
CA LYS A 772 -19.79 -25.63 4.37
C LYS A 772 -19.86 -27.11 3.98
N ASP A 773 -20.14 -27.41 2.72
CA ASP A 773 -20.38 -28.78 2.23
C ASP A 773 -19.44 -29.15 1.06
N ARG A 774 -18.20 -28.67 1.09
CA ARG A 774 -17.20 -28.89 0.02
C ARG A 774 -16.07 -29.80 0.44
N GLN A 775 -16.10 -30.33 1.66
CA GLN A 775 -15.08 -31.23 2.15
C GLN A 775 -15.10 -32.57 1.44
N PHE A 776 -13.93 -33.17 1.31
CA PHE A 776 -13.81 -34.58 0.90
C PHE A 776 -14.44 -35.47 1.98
N ARG A 777 -15.13 -36.56 1.54
CA ARG A 777 -15.69 -37.58 2.43
C ARG A 777 -14.98 -38.88 2.15
N GLY A 778 -14.39 -39.47 3.21
CA GLY A 778 -13.56 -40.65 3.12
C GLY A 778 -12.09 -40.42 3.42
N ARG A 779 -11.21 -41.20 2.81
CA ARG A 779 -9.79 -41.28 3.15
C ARG A 779 -8.90 -40.77 2.03
N LEU A 780 -7.89 -39.95 2.39
CA LEU A 780 -6.82 -39.46 1.50
C LEU A 780 -5.47 -39.90 2.03
N ARG A 781 -4.55 -40.23 1.12
CA ARG A 781 -3.18 -40.60 1.45
C ARG A 781 -2.20 -40.20 0.37
N GLY A 782 -0.98 -39.84 0.77
CA GLY A 782 0.14 -39.63 -0.13
C GLY A 782 -0.09 -38.53 -1.17
N ILE A 783 -0.82 -37.45 -0.79
CA ILE A 783 -1.04 -36.30 -1.66
C ILE A 783 0.29 -35.56 -1.86
N GLN A 784 0.70 -35.39 -3.11
CA GLN A 784 1.92 -34.68 -3.49
C GLN A 784 1.65 -33.68 -4.59
N VAL A 785 2.39 -32.56 -4.54
CA VAL A 785 2.45 -31.57 -5.62
C VAL A 785 3.89 -31.41 -6.05
N PHE A 786 4.15 -31.66 -7.33
CA PHE A 786 5.42 -31.43 -8.01
C PHE A 786 5.26 -30.22 -8.92
N GLY A 787 6.32 -29.47 -9.18
CA GLY A 787 6.22 -28.31 -10.05
C GLY A 787 7.53 -27.86 -10.64
N SER A 788 7.43 -27.07 -11.72
CA SER A 788 8.56 -26.42 -12.36
C SER A 788 8.18 -25.02 -12.83
N ARG A 789 9.03 -24.04 -12.54
CA ARG A 789 8.87 -22.66 -13.00
C ARG A 789 9.53 -22.39 -14.35
N ILE A 790 10.43 -23.26 -14.79
CA ILE A 790 11.27 -23.04 -15.98
C ILE A 790 10.90 -23.90 -17.19
N GLY A 791 10.21 -25.03 -16.99
CA GLY A 791 9.95 -25.95 -18.10
C GLY A 791 8.85 -26.96 -17.82
N PRO A 792 8.80 -28.06 -18.62
CA PRO A 792 7.77 -29.11 -18.52
C PRO A 792 8.02 -30.14 -17.40
N ARG A 793 9.12 -30.05 -16.65
CA ARG A 793 9.55 -31.08 -15.67
C ARG A 793 8.55 -31.34 -14.55
N GLY A 794 7.74 -30.34 -14.18
CA GLY A 794 6.69 -30.51 -13.18
C GLY A 794 5.55 -31.40 -13.63
N ALA A 795 5.32 -31.57 -14.94
CA ALA A 795 4.39 -32.53 -15.52
C ALA A 795 5.09 -33.91 -15.63
N LEU A 796 5.04 -34.66 -14.55
CA LEU A 796 5.73 -35.94 -14.42
C LEU A 796 5.41 -36.93 -15.53
N SER A 797 6.40 -37.74 -15.92
CA SER A 797 6.23 -38.84 -16.86
C SER A 797 5.40 -39.98 -16.23
N LEU A 798 4.83 -40.85 -17.08
CA LEU A 798 4.07 -42.03 -16.61
C LEU A 798 4.92 -42.95 -15.74
N SER A 799 6.22 -43.10 -16.06
CA SER A 799 7.15 -43.93 -15.29
C SER A 799 7.37 -43.35 -13.89
N ALA A 800 7.55 -42.04 -13.76
CA ALA A 800 7.67 -41.37 -12.49
C ALA A 800 6.36 -41.45 -11.66
N ILE A 801 5.21 -41.27 -12.32
CA ILE A 801 3.89 -41.42 -11.68
C ILE A 801 3.70 -42.84 -11.11
N ARG A 802 4.06 -43.89 -11.87
CA ARG A 802 4.01 -45.27 -11.42
C ARG A 802 4.96 -45.56 -10.26
N LYS A 803 6.16 -44.99 -10.25
CA LYS A 803 7.08 -45.07 -9.12
C LYS A 803 6.43 -44.54 -7.86
N HIS A 804 5.84 -43.35 -7.91
CA HIS A 804 5.15 -42.75 -6.76
C HIS A 804 3.88 -43.52 -6.34
N GLN A 805 3.17 -44.14 -7.27
CA GLN A 805 2.07 -45.03 -6.94
C GLN A 805 2.53 -46.20 -6.09
N GLN A 806 3.61 -46.92 -6.51
CA GLN A 806 4.13 -48.09 -5.81
C GLN A 806 4.70 -47.74 -4.43
N GLU A 807 5.48 -46.70 -4.31
CA GLU A 807 6.08 -46.26 -3.06
C GLU A 807 5.07 -45.82 -2.01
N ARG A 808 3.84 -45.52 -2.42
CA ARG A 808 2.80 -44.93 -1.57
C ARG A 808 1.53 -45.76 -1.50
N LYS A 809 1.57 -47.00 -1.93
CA LYS A 809 0.45 -47.93 -1.87
C LYS A 809 -0.12 -48.04 -0.45
N PRO A 810 -1.44 -47.97 -0.24
CA PRO A 810 -2.05 -48.19 1.06
C PRO A 810 -1.71 -49.62 1.52
N GLN A 811 -1.37 -49.73 2.80
CA GLN A 811 -1.26 -51.06 3.44
C GLN A 811 -2.65 -51.43 3.91
N PHE A 812 -3.13 -52.59 3.49
CA PHE A 812 -4.43 -53.16 3.85
C PHE A 812 -4.30 -54.00 5.11
#